data_57f8f829f6cd5c0bce4b9181f6e0e029
#
_entry.id   57f8f829f6cd5c0bce4b9181f6e0e029
#
_cell.length_a   1.000
_cell.length_b   1.000
_cell.length_c   1.000
_cell.angle_alpha   90.00
_cell.angle_beta   90.00
_cell.angle_gamma   90.00
#
_symmetry.space_group_name_H-M   'P 1'
#
loop_
_entity.id
_entity.type
_entity.pdbx_description
1 polymer ?
#
loop_
_entity_poly.entity_id
_entity_poly.type
_entity_poly.pdbx_seq_one_letter_code
_entity_poly.pdbx_strand_id
1 'polypeptide(L)'
;MSARTATADRKYLENISGEGKCIGVLTSGGDAQGMNAAVRAVVRMGIYTGAKVYFIHEGYQGMVDGGDNIREATWESVSGILQLGGTVIGSARCKDFRGREGREQAALHLLEHGITNLCVIGGDGSLTGANMFRQEWGEHVQSLLKQGKISEEVAERCSHLHVVGLVGSIDNDFCGTDMTIGADSALHRIVEVVDAIMTTATSHQRTFVLEVMGRHCGYLALVSALTCGADWVFIPESPPQDGWEDRMCDKLSATRVHRKRLNMIIVAEGAIDAHNQPITSELLKNLIVKRLGFDTRVTVLGHVQRGGTPSAFDRILASRMGFEAVLALLEATPETPAYVVALTGNQIVRNSLMQCVQQTQAVQKAMDEGRFEDAVRLRGKSFQNNLNSYNLFANNKAPVSKAKTAFTVAVLSVGAPAAGVNAAVRSAVRVGMTCGLRVLTVNDGFQGLATGQIQEMTWDSVGGWTGQGGSILGTKRTLPAKILKEVVSEIQKNDIQALLVIGGFEAYLGVLELEAARAQHDELCIPMVVVPATVSNNVPGTDFCLGADTALNIIMHTCDHIKQSASGTKRRVFVIETMGGFCGYLATAGALAAGADAAYIYEEPFGIAQLQADVIRLVEKMKSGVQRGLVLRNEHCNTNYSTDFVYHLYTEEGKGVFDCRKNVLGHMQQGGVPSPFDRNFGTKMAAKAIQWLSEKLKESYKQGRVFATGADSACLLGLRRQALEFQPVSDLKDQTDFTHRIPREEWWLKLRPLLKILAKDRMHEMLENAVLLLQHNVEASLPGNTSRRGVVGVVHRRKELNEGPLLNVSLRGPSSLGSSGWSPVGPGACWAAALAHMDRARRTRIALGEAAK
;
A
#
# COMPACT_ATOMS: atom_id res chain seq x y z
N MET A 1 20.23 14.35 -7.02
CA MET A 1 19.23 14.99 -6.13
C MET A 1 18.70 14.02 -5.06
N SER A 2 18.52 12.74 -5.34
CA SER A 2 18.03 11.75 -4.35
C SER A 2 18.92 11.60 -3.09
N ALA A 3 20.23 11.65 -3.22
CA ALA A 3 21.15 11.56 -2.09
C ALA A 3 21.10 12.80 -1.16
N ARG A 4 20.72 13.99 -1.67
CA ARG A 4 20.59 15.21 -0.86
C ARG A 4 19.29 15.26 -0.04
N THR A 5 18.19 14.70 -0.53
CA THR A 5 16.93 14.60 0.22
C THR A 5 17.04 13.55 1.33
N ALA A 6 17.60 12.38 1.06
CA ALA A 6 17.80 11.33 2.07
C ALA A 6 18.74 11.80 3.22
N THR A 7 19.74 12.62 2.94
CA THR A 7 20.62 13.21 3.96
C THR A 7 19.95 14.33 4.77
N ALA A 8 19.01 15.08 4.17
CA ALA A 8 18.23 16.10 4.89
C ALA A 8 17.22 15.46 5.85
N ASP A 9 16.47 14.44 5.38
CA ASP A 9 15.52 13.70 6.20
C ASP A 9 16.22 12.95 7.36
N ARG A 10 17.41 12.42 7.14
CA ARG A 10 18.23 11.77 8.17
C ARG A 10 18.70 12.77 9.24
N LYS A 11 19.21 13.94 8.85
CA LYS A 11 19.60 15.01 9.78
C LYS A 11 18.43 15.55 10.60
N TYR A 12 17.24 15.58 10.01
CA TYR A 12 16.01 15.99 10.71
C TYR A 12 15.66 15.00 11.83
N LEU A 13 15.69 13.69 11.56
CA LEU A 13 15.40 12.65 12.55
C LEU A 13 16.48 12.54 13.65
N GLU A 14 17.73 12.85 13.33
CA GLU A 14 18.85 12.87 14.30
C GLU A 14 18.67 13.97 15.36
N ASN A 15 17.91 15.03 15.08
CA ASN A 15 17.68 16.16 15.99
C ASN A 15 16.43 16.00 16.87
N ILE A 16 15.60 14.97 16.64
CA ILE A 16 14.38 14.73 17.43
C ILE A 16 14.72 13.84 18.62
N SER A 17 14.47 14.34 19.84
CA SER A 17 14.63 13.59 21.07
C SER A 17 13.32 13.46 21.81
N GLY A 18 13.01 12.22 22.21
CA GLY A 18 11.91 11.87 23.11
C GLY A 18 12.35 11.69 24.56
N GLU A 19 13.60 12.02 24.88
CA GLU A 19 14.18 11.83 26.21
C GLU A 19 13.39 12.60 27.27
N GLY A 20 13.02 11.92 28.35
CA GLY A 20 12.17 12.49 29.39
C GLY A 20 10.67 12.59 29.06
N LYS A 21 10.23 12.25 27.83
CA LYS A 21 8.81 12.23 27.45
C LYS A 21 8.19 10.85 27.61
N CYS A 22 6.92 10.82 28.04
CA CYS A 22 6.10 9.61 28.13
C CYS A 22 4.93 9.69 27.15
N ILE A 23 4.74 8.64 26.37
CA ILE A 23 3.68 8.54 25.34
C ILE A 23 2.73 7.42 25.72
N GLY A 24 1.43 7.71 25.85
CA GLY A 24 0.38 6.71 25.98
C GLY A 24 -0.21 6.39 24.61
N VAL A 25 -0.43 5.11 24.30
CA VAL A 25 -1.15 4.67 23.10
C VAL A 25 -2.35 3.83 23.47
N LEU A 26 -3.51 4.17 22.92
CA LEU A 26 -4.75 3.43 23.13
C LEU A 26 -5.51 3.24 21.82
N THR A 27 -6.33 2.18 21.78
CA THR A 27 -7.33 1.94 20.75
C THR A 27 -8.72 2.06 21.35
N SER A 28 -9.65 2.72 20.66
CA SER A 28 -10.99 3.00 21.17
C SER A 28 -12.05 2.91 20.07
N GLY A 29 -13.23 2.44 20.42
CA GLY A 29 -14.35 2.28 19.50
C GLY A 29 -14.40 0.92 18.83
N GLY A 30 -14.85 0.83 17.60
CA GLY A 30 -14.84 -0.40 16.81
C GLY A 30 -13.42 -0.74 16.37
N ASP A 31 -13.07 -2.02 16.44
CA ASP A 31 -11.79 -2.49 15.94
C ASP A 31 -11.73 -2.47 14.40
N ALA A 32 -10.52 -2.31 13.88
CA ALA A 32 -10.24 -2.31 12.45
C ALA A 32 -8.86 -2.95 12.17
N GLN A 33 -8.74 -3.65 11.05
CA GLN A 33 -7.49 -4.27 10.64
C GLN A 33 -6.43 -3.18 10.36
N GLY A 34 -5.26 -3.32 10.97
CA GLY A 34 -4.17 -2.32 10.88
C GLY A 34 -3.97 -1.51 12.15
N MET A 35 -4.91 -1.52 13.11
CA MET A 35 -4.70 -0.86 14.41
C MET A 35 -3.43 -1.37 15.12
N ASN A 36 -3.15 -2.66 15.08
CA ASN A 36 -1.94 -3.24 15.64
C ASN A 36 -0.66 -2.74 14.94
N ALA A 37 -0.72 -2.52 13.63
CA ALA A 37 0.40 -1.94 12.88
C ALA A 37 0.69 -0.50 13.32
N ALA A 38 -0.37 0.29 13.59
CA ALA A 38 -0.25 1.64 14.13
C ALA A 38 0.35 1.63 15.55
N VAL A 39 -0.18 0.79 16.44
CA VAL A 39 0.37 0.61 17.80
C VAL A 39 1.85 0.24 17.74
N ARG A 40 2.23 -0.73 16.89
CA ARG A 40 3.63 -1.12 16.70
C ARG A 40 4.50 0.05 16.24
N ALA A 41 4.01 0.86 15.31
CA ALA A 41 4.78 2.00 14.80
C ALA A 41 4.97 3.08 15.86
N VAL A 42 3.93 3.40 16.63
CA VAL A 42 4.01 4.35 17.76
C VAL A 42 5.02 3.88 18.80
N VAL A 43 4.94 2.61 19.23
CA VAL A 43 5.85 2.05 20.23
C VAL A 43 7.29 2.09 19.73
N ARG A 44 7.57 1.57 18.53
CA ARG A 44 8.94 1.49 18.02
C ARG A 44 9.54 2.86 17.72
N MET A 45 8.78 3.78 17.16
CA MET A 45 9.26 5.14 16.94
C MET A 45 9.48 5.89 18.25
N GLY A 46 8.57 5.74 19.23
CA GLY A 46 8.75 6.33 20.58
C GLY A 46 10.02 5.84 21.25
N ILE A 47 10.25 4.53 21.30
CA ILE A 47 11.46 3.93 21.89
C ILE A 47 12.72 4.36 21.09
N TYR A 48 12.65 4.38 19.76
CA TYR A 48 13.76 4.81 18.90
C TYR A 48 14.22 6.24 19.22
N THR A 49 13.28 7.14 19.50
CA THR A 49 13.58 8.54 19.86
C THR A 49 14.00 8.72 21.31
N GLY A 50 13.93 7.68 22.16
CA GLY A 50 14.28 7.72 23.58
C GLY A 50 13.11 8.04 24.50
N ALA A 51 11.86 8.08 24.00
CA ALA A 51 10.68 8.25 24.84
C ALA A 51 10.29 6.91 25.52
N LYS A 52 9.66 7.01 26.70
CA LYS A 52 8.92 5.88 27.28
C LYS A 52 7.55 5.78 26.64
N VAL A 53 7.14 4.58 26.28
CA VAL A 53 5.83 4.33 25.69
C VAL A 53 5.02 3.40 26.55
N TYR A 54 3.75 3.71 26.76
CA TYR A 54 2.84 2.92 27.58
C TYR A 54 1.65 2.44 26.73
N PHE A 55 1.31 1.17 26.81
CA PHE A 55 0.02 0.66 26.40
C PHE A 55 -1.06 1.08 27.40
N ILE A 56 -2.17 1.57 26.90
CA ILE A 56 -3.39 1.75 27.66
C ILE A 56 -4.38 0.72 27.14
N HIS A 57 -4.50 -0.39 27.88
CA HIS A 57 -5.38 -1.50 27.51
C HIS A 57 -6.85 -1.08 27.65
N GLU A 58 -7.74 -1.73 26.87
CA GLU A 58 -9.19 -1.48 26.87
C GLU A 58 -9.59 -0.01 26.59
N GLY A 59 -8.73 0.77 25.95
CA GLY A 59 -8.98 2.14 25.57
C GLY A 59 -9.28 3.07 26.73
N TYR A 60 -10.35 3.87 26.64
CA TYR A 60 -10.75 4.81 27.70
C TYR A 60 -11.17 4.10 28.99
N GLN A 61 -11.70 2.87 28.91
CA GLN A 61 -12.06 2.13 30.12
C GLN A 61 -10.81 1.84 30.97
N GLY A 62 -9.77 1.28 30.35
CA GLY A 62 -8.53 1.00 31.08
C GLY A 62 -7.79 2.25 31.53
N MET A 63 -7.98 3.39 30.85
CA MET A 63 -7.45 4.68 31.30
C MET A 63 -8.15 5.16 32.56
N VAL A 64 -9.48 4.93 32.68
CA VAL A 64 -10.28 5.24 33.90
C VAL A 64 -9.97 4.27 35.04
N ASP A 65 -9.83 2.97 34.71
CA ASP A 65 -9.58 1.93 35.72
C ASP A 65 -8.13 1.97 36.27
N GLY A 66 -7.17 2.40 35.46
CA GLY A 66 -5.75 2.50 35.79
C GLY A 66 -5.08 1.16 36.10
N GLY A 67 -4.07 1.16 36.98
CA GLY A 67 -3.37 -0.02 37.45
C GLY A 67 -2.74 -0.84 36.31
N ASP A 68 -3.03 -2.13 36.27
CA ASP A 68 -2.51 -3.08 35.27
C ASP A 68 -2.93 -2.80 33.83
N ASN A 69 -3.87 -1.89 33.61
CA ASN A 69 -4.26 -1.48 32.26
C ASN A 69 -3.27 -0.52 31.61
N ILE A 70 -2.39 0.13 32.41
CA ILE A 70 -1.36 1.03 31.88
C ILE A 70 0.00 0.37 32.10
N ARG A 71 0.59 -0.17 31.00
CA ARG A 71 1.84 -0.93 31.04
C ARG A 71 2.89 -0.36 30.11
N GLU A 72 4.13 -0.28 30.59
CA GLU A 72 5.26 0.15 29.75
C GLU A 72 5.49 -0.85 28.61
N ALA A 73 5.59 -0.34 27.38
CA ALA A 73 5.84 -1.11 26.18
C ALA A 73 7.35 -1.32 25.97
N THR A 74 7.73 -2.49 25.46
CA THR A 74 9.10 -2.79 25.04
C THR A 74 9.15 -3.00 23.52
N TRP A 75 10.36 -2.96 22.96
CA TRP A 75 10.56 -3.21 21.53
C TRP A 75 10.05 -4.59 21.09
N GLU A 76 10.23 -5.60 21.94
CA GLU A 76 9.82 -6.98 21.72
C GLU A 76 8.31 -7.18 21.84
N SER A 77 7.65 -6.42 22.75
CA SER A 77 6.21 -6.58 23.02
C SER A 77 5.33 -6.37 21.77
N VAL A 78 5.86 -5.66 20.75
CA VAL A 78 5.15 -5.42 19.48
C VAL A 78 5.73 -6.22 18.30
N SER A 79 6.63 -7.17 18.53
CA SER A 79 7.34 -7.89 17.45
C SER A 79 6.46 -8.85 16.63
N GLY A 80 5.32 -9.26 17.15
CA GLY A 80 4.44 -10.27 16.53
C GLY A 80 3.07 -9.77 16.13
N ILE A 81 2.78 -8.48 16.26
CA ILE A 81 1.40 -7.96 16.15
C ILE A 81 1.04 -7.38 14.78
N LEU A 82 2.02 -7.09 13.90
CA LEU A 82 1.81 -6.41 12.62
C LEU A 82 0.77 -7.08 11.73
N GLN A 83 0.74 -8.41 11.69
CA GLN A 83 -0.15 -9.21 10.86
C GLN A 83 -1.48 -9.55 11.54
N LEU A 84 -1.66 -9.20 12.79
CA LEU A 84 -2.87 -9.52 13.55
C LEU A 84 -3.96 -8.48 13.27
N GLY A 85 -5.17 -8.96 12.99
CA GLY A 85 -6.36 -8.12 12.94
C GLY A 85 -6.87 -7.77 14.35
N GLY A 86 -7.91 -6.94 14.41
CA GLY A 86 -8.39 -6.43 15.67
C GLY A 86 -7.39 -5.52 16.36
N THR A 87 -7.39 -5.51 17.70
CA THR A 87 -6.44 -4.77 18.52
C THR A 87 -5.97 -5.58 19.72
N VAL A 88 -4.67 -5.77 19.85
CA VAL A 88 -4.06 -6.58 20.92
C VAL A 88 -4.11 -5.89 22.29
N ILE A 89 -4.24 -4.57 22.31
CA ILE A 89 -4.39 -3.80 23.54
C ILE A 89 -5.86 -3.63 23.96
N GLY A 90 -6.79 -4.20 23.21
CA GLY A 90 -8.21 -4.17 23.52
C GLY A 90 -8.89 -2.82 23.22
N SER A 91 -10.20 -2.84 23.19
CA SER A 91 -11.05 -1.65 22.99
C SER A 91 -12.39 -1.85 23.67
N ALA A 92 -12.71 -1.03 24.66
CA ALA A 92 -13.98 -1.08 25.36
C ALA A 92 -14.76 0.24 25.23
N ARG A 93 -16.08 0.12 25.34
CA ARG A 93 -16.97 1.30 25.41
C ARG A 93 -17.03 1.77 26.87
N CYS A 94 -16.38 2.89 27.17
CA CYS A 94 -16.38 3.48 28.50
C CYS A 94 -17.55 4.47 28.67
N LYS A 95 -18.46 4.20 29.63
CA LYS A 95 -19.54 5.13 29.98
C LYS A 95 -19.02 6.22 30.93
N ASP A 96 -18.13 5.86 31.83
CA ASP A 96 -17.62 6.74 32.89
C ASP A 96 -16.77 7.88 32.32
N PHE A 97 -16.01 7.62 31.23
CA PHE A 97 -15.25 8.66 30.54
C PHE A 97 -16.13 9.77 29.93
N ARG A 98 -17.43 9.52 29.73
CA ARG A 98 -18.39 10.56 29.28
C ARG A 98 -18.67 11.57 30.41
N GLY A 99 -18.57 11.15 31.68
CA GLY A 99 -18.66 12.00 32.85
C GLY A 99 -17.34 12.69 33.17
N ARG A 100 -17.43 13.85 33.88
CA ARG A 100 -16.24 14.60 34.31
C ARG A 100 -15.41 13.80 35.33
N GLU A 101 -16.05 13.12 36.26
CA GLU A 101 -15.39 12.31 37.30
C GLU A 101 -14.52 11.21 36.68
N GLY A 102 -15.05 10.48 35.71
CA GLY A 102 -14.28 9.45 35.01
C GLY A 102 -13.09 10.02 34.24
N ARG A 103 -13.22 11.21 33.63
CA ARG A 103 -12.09 11.89 32.99
C ARG A 103 -11.06 12.39 34.00
N GLU A 104 -11.50 12.87 35.17
CA GLU A 104 -10.57 13.27 36.24
C GLU A 104 -9.79 12.04 36.78
N GLN A 105 -10.45 10.89 36.95
CA GLN A 105 -9.80 9.64 37.33
C GLN A 105 -8.79 9.18 36.25
N ALA A 106 -9.16 9.26 34.99
CA ALA A 106 -8.26 8.98 33.87
C ALA A 106 -7.04 9.90 33.88
N ALA A 107 -7.22 11.19 34.16
CA ALA A 107 -6.12 12.14 34.28
C ALA A 107 -5.17 11.76 35.43
N LEU A 108 -5.69 11.36 36.59
CA LEU A 108 -4.88 10.92 37.72
C LEU A 108 -3.95 9.76 37.30
N HIS A 109 -4.50 8.71 36.70
CA HIS A 109 -3.70 7.55 36.28
C HIS A 109 -2.64 7.86 35.23
N LEU A 110 -2.93 8.78 34.28
CA LEU A 110 -1.91 9.25 33.33
C LEU A 110 -0.79 10.03 34.02
N LEU A 111 -1.13 10.86 35.01
CA LEU A 111 -0.17 11.64 35.80
C LEU A 111 0.75 10.75 36.64
N GLU A 112 0.23 9.67 37.21
CA GLU A 112 1.03 8.65 37.96
C GLU A 112 2.16 8.07 37.09
N HIS A 113 1.95 7.93 35.79
CA HIS A 113 2.97 7.44 34.84
C HIS A 113 3.70 8.58 34.10
N GLY A 114 3.40 9.84 34.40
CA GLY A 114 3.98 11.01 33.72
C GLY A 114 3.60 11.11 32.23
N ILE A 115 2.47 10.52 31.82
CA ILE A 115 2.00 10.50 30.44
C ILE A 115 1.35 11.84 30.09
N THR A 116 2.00 12.62 29.26
CA THR A 116 1.54 13.93 28.75
C THR A 116 1.39 13.98 27.23
N ASN A 117 1.65 12.88 26.57
CA ASN A 117 1.52 12.73 25.13
C ASN A 117 0.64 11.51 24.84
N LEU A 118 -0.50 11.71 24.19
CA LEU A 118 -1.50 10.67 23.99
C LEU A 118 -1.76 10.44 22.49
N CYS A 119 -1.51 9.21 22.04
CA CYS A 119 -1.89 8.75 20.70
C CYS A 119 -3.18 7.93 20.80
N VAL A 120 -4.26 8.43 20.19
CA VAL A 120 -5.58 7.80 20.19
C VAL A 120 -5.89 7.24 18.82
N ILE A 121 -6.15 5.93 18.74
CA ILE A 121 -6.48 5.23 17.50
C ILE A 121 -7.95 4.82 17.57
N GLY A 122 -8.80 5.40 16.71
CA GLY A 122 -10.22 5.09 16.69
C GLY A 122 -11.04 5.96 15.75
N GLY A 123 -12.37 5.85 15.81
CA GLY A 123 -13.30 6.63 15.00
C GLY A 123 -13.56 8.03 15.56
N ASP A 124 -14.49 8.76 14.94
CA ASP A 124 -14.82 10.15 15.23
C ASP A 124 -15.20 10.40 16.71
N GLY A 125 -16.03 9.53 17.29
CA GLY A 125 -16.44 9.65 18.70
C GLY A 125 -15.28 9.52 19.68
N SER A 126 -14.32 8.62 19.39
CA SER A 126 -13.11 8.45 20.19
C SER A 126 -12.19 9.66 20.12
N LEU A 127 -12.02 10.22 18.92
CA LEU A 127 -11.18 11.39 18.69
C LEU A 127 -11.79 12.66 19.27
N THR A 128 -13.12 12.79 19.21
CA THR A 128 -13.86 13.88 19.88
C THR A 128 -13.66 13.82 21.40
N GLY A 129 -13.76 12.61 21.99
CA GLY A 129 -13.53 12.40 23.42
C GLY A 129 -12.10 12.76 23.84
N ALA A 130 -11.10 12.41 23.02
CA ALA A 130 -9.71 12.77 23.28
C ALA A 130 -9.48 14.29 23.29
N ASN A 131 -10.09 15.00 22.34
CA ASN A 131 -9.95 16.46 22.29
C ASN A 131 -10.65 17.14 23.46
N MET A 132 -11.84 16.67 23.86
CA MET A 132 -12.53 17.18 25.06
C MET A 132 -11.67 16.97 26.31
N PHE A 133 -11.12 15.80 26.49
CA PHE A 133 -10.22 15.47 27.60
C PHE A 133 -8.99 16.38 27.61
N ARG A 134 -8.38 16.65 26.46
CA ARG A 134 -7.28 17.61 26.33
C ARG A 134 -7.70 19.04 26.74
N GLN A 135 -8.88 19.49 26.34
CA GLN A 135 -9.37 20.83 26.69
C GLN A 135 -9.62 20.99 28.18
N GLU A 136 -10.12 19.96 28.85
CA GLU A 136 -10.38 19.94 30.29
C GLU A 136 -9.13 19.63 31.15
N TRP A 137 -8.00 19.25 30.51
CA TRP A 137 -6.81 18.75 31.21
C TRP A 137 -6.31 19.68 32.32
N GLY A 138 -6.17 20.99 32.04
CA GLY A 138 -5.72 21.96 33.03
C GLY A 138 -6.64 22.04 34.25
N GLU A 139 -7.96 21.93 34.05
CA GLU A 139 -8.92 21.90 35.15
C GLU A 139 -8.81 20.62 35.99
N HIS A 140 -8.59 19.45 35.34
CA HIS A 140 -8.39 18.19 36.03
C HIS A 140 -7.10 18.22 36.87
N VAL A 141 -5.99 18.71 36.32
CA VAL A 141 -4.72 18.86 37.07
C VAL A 141 -4.91 19.75 38.30
N GLN A 142 -5.58 20.91 38.16
CA GLN A 142 -5.82 21.81 39.27
C GLN A 142 -6.78 21.22 40.32
N SER A 143 -7.76 20.44 39.90
CA SER A 143 -8.66 19.71 40.81
C SER A 143 -7.92 18.66 41.64
N LEU A 144 -7.09 17.84 40.97
CA LEU A 144 -6.30 16.80 41.61
C LEU A 144 -5.25 17.37 42.57
N LEU A 145 -4.65 18.52 42.24
CA LEU A 145 -3.72 19.23 43.10
C LEU A 145 -4.43 19.72 44.39
N LYS A 146 -5.60 20.36 44.24
CA LYS A 146 -6.42 20.81 45.36
C LYS A 146 -6.88 19.66 46.27
N GLN A 147 -7.10 18.47 45.70
CA GLN A 147 -7.46 17.27 46.46
C GLN A 147 -6.23 16.61 47.13
N GLY A 148 -5.03 17.12 46.91
CA GLY A 148 -3.80 16.54 47.43
C GLY A 148 -3.41 15.19 46.84
N LYS A 149 -3.98 14.83 45.68
CA LYS A 149 -3.70 13.56 44.98
C LYS A 149 -2.42 13.60 44.15
N ILE A 150 -1.95 14.78 43.78
CA ILE A 150 -0.67 14.99 43.06
C ILE A 150 0.12 16.11 43.73
N SER A 151 1.45 16.12 43.58
CA SER A 151 2.31 17.18 44.04
C SER A 151 2.33 18.40 43.09
N GLU A 152 2.76 19.57 43.63
CA GLU A 152 2.95 20.77 42.82
C GLU A 152 3.94 20.53 41.66
N GLU A 153 5.01 19.79 41.89
CA GLU A 153 6.01 19.43 40.90
C GLU A 153 5.40 18.62 39.75
N VAL A 154 4.51 17.65 40.03
CA VAL A 154 3.79 16.87 39.02
C VAL A 154 2.83 17.77 38.26
N ALA A 155 2.09 18.66 38.95
CA ALA A 155 1.14 19.59 38.33
C ALA A 155 1.84 20.55 37.35
N GLU A 156 3.00 21.08 37.71
CA GLU A 156 3.79 21.97 36.86
C GLU A 156 4.37 21.25 35.66
N ARG A 157 5.04 20.11 35.88
CA ARG A 157 5.65 19.28 34.82
C ARG A 157 4.64 18.76 33.82
N CYS A 158 3.44 18.39 34.26
CA CYS A 158 2.40 17.76 33.46
C CYS A 158 1.22 18.74 33.18
N SER A 159 1.48 20.03 33.12
CA SER A 159 0.46 21.07 32.96
C SER A 159 -0.31 21.00 31.64
N HIS A 160 0.24 20.35 30.60
CA HIS A 160 -0.36 20.25 29.28
C HIS A 160 -0.42 18.81 28.79
N LEU A 161 -1.51 18.45 28.11
CA LEU A 161 -1.69 17.17 27.42
C LEU A 161 -1.67 17.38 25.90
N HIS A 162 -0.75 16.71 25.21
CA HIS A 162 -0.72 16.69 23.75
C HIS A 162 -1.47 15.46 23.24
N VAL A 163 -2.32 15.66 22.24
CA VAL A 163 -3.14 14.59 21.67
C VAL A 163 -2.96 14.54 20.16
N VAL A 164 -2.71 13.35 19.64
CA VAL A 164 -2.72 13.05 18.21
C VAL A 164 -3.65 11.86 17.94
N GLY A 165 -4.55 12.02 16.97
CA GLY A 165 -5.50 11.00 16.55
C GLY A 165 -5.04 10.26 15.29
N LEU A 166 -5.30 8.96 15.26
CA LEU A 166 -5.24 8.12 14.06
C LEU A 166 -6.61 7.54 13.80
N VAL A 167 -7.10 7.64 12.56
CA VAL A 167 -8.44 7.18 12.25
C VAL A 167 -8.44 5.68 11.95
N GLY A 168 -8.94 4.89 12.89
CA GLY A 168 -9.20 3.45 12.75
C GLY A 168 -10.70 3.21 12.59
N SER A 169 -11.15 2.99 11.34
CA SER A 169 -12.54 2.70 10.98
C SER A 169 -12.56 1.99 9.63
N ILE A 170 -13.35 0.92 9.50
CA ILE A 170 -13.54 0.25 8.22
C ILE A 170 -14.48 1.01 7.28
N ASP A 171 -15.35 1.86 7.82
CA ASP A 171 -16.41 2.53 7.06
C ASP A 171 -15.91 3.66 6.15
N ASN A 172 -14.67 4.11 6.35
CA ASN A 172 -14.07 5.27 5.67
C ASN A 172 -14.95 6.53 5.74
N ASP A 173 -15.54 6.76 6.92
CA ASP A 173 -16.56 7.76 7.18
C ASP A 173 -16.04 9.08 7.75
N PHE A 174 -14.74 9.18 8.05
CA PHE A 174 -14.10 10.35 8.64
C PHE A 174 -13.58 11.32 7.58
N CYS A 175 -13.99 12.60 7.69
CA CYS A 175 -13.56 13.64 6.77
C CYS A 175 -12.13 14.13 7.06
N GLY A 176 -11.41 14.52 5.99
CA GLY A 176 -10.04 15.05 6.10
C GLY A 176 -8.94 14.01 5.86
N THR A 177 -9.31 12.76 5.59
CA THR A 177 -8.38 11.72 5.11
C THR A 177 -8.97 10.99 3.92
N ASP A 178 -8.13 10.61 2.94
CA ASP A 178 -8.59 9.84 1.79
C ASP A 178 -8.93 8.39 2.16
N MET A 179 -8.23 7.82 3.15
CA MET A 179 -8.44 6.45 3.64
C MET A 179 -8.25 6.39 5.16
N THR A 180 -9.12 5.62 5.81
CA THR A 180 -9.01 5.25 7.23
C THR A 180 -8.37 3.86 7.36
N ILE A 181 -7.69 3.62 8.49
CA ILE A 181 -7.07 2.33 8.78
C ILE A 181 -8.16 1.26 8.90
N GLY A 182 -8.09 0.22 8.07
CA GLY A 182 -9.01 -0.91 8.05
C GLY A 182 -9.98 -0.94 6.87
N ALA A 183 -10.20 0.19 6.18
CA ALA A 183 -11.14 0.26 5.08
C ALA A 183 -10.72 -0.61 3.88
N ASP A 184 -9.43 -0.64 3.54
CA ASP A 184 -8.92 -1.46 2.45
C ASP A 184 -9.00 -2.96 2.76
N SER A 185 -8.67 -3.35 3.98
CA SER A 185 -8.80 -4.75 4.44
C SER A 185 -10.26 -5.23 4.43
N ALA A 186 -11.21 -4.36 4.82
CA ALA A 186 -12.63 -4.67 4.74
C ALA A 186 -13.09 -4.90 3.29
N LEU A 187 -12.62 -4.07 2.34
CA LEU A 187 -12.89 -4.26 0.92
C LEU A 187 -12.34 -5.60 0.41
N HIS A 188 -11.14 -6.02 0.84
CA HIS A 188 -10.61 -7.34 0.52
C HIS A 188 -11.54 -8.46 0.98
N ARG A 189 -12.07 -8.41 2.22
CA ARG A 189 -13.03 -9.39 2.73
C ARG A 189 -14.32 -9.42 1.91
N ILE A 190 -14.88 -8.25 1.58
CA ILE A 190 -16.11 -8.15 0.79
C ILE A 190 -15.92 -8.76 -0.60
N VAL A 191 -14.83 -8.38 -1.29
CA VAL A 191 -14.55 -8.83 -2.67
C VAL A 191 -14.29 -10.34 -2.71
N GLU A 192 -13.56 -10.90 -1.74
CA GLU A 192 -13.34 -12.35 -1.60
C GLU A 192 -14.68 -13.12 -1.51
N VAL A 193 -15.62 -12.63 -0.69
CA VAL A 193 -16.94 -13.25 -0.54
C VAL A 193 -17.77 -13.08 -1.82
N VAL A 194 -17.73 -11.91 -2.45
CA VAL A 194 -18.45 -11.69 -3.72
C VAL A 194 -17.94 -12.62 -4.81
N ASP A 195 -16.62 -12.78 -4.95
CA ASP A 195 -16.05 -13.69 -5.94
C ASP A 195 -16.48 -15.13 -5.72
N ALA A 196 -16.53 -15.59 -4.46
CA ALA A 196 -17.04 -16.91 -4.11
C ALA A 196 -18.54 -17.07 -4.47
N ILE A 197 -19.36 -16.06 -4.14
CA ILE A 197 -20.80 -16.04 -4.45
C ILE A 197 -21.05 -16.04 -5.96
N MET A 198 -20.27 -15.27 -6.74
CA MET A 198 -20.44 -15.17 -8.19
C MET A 198 -20.32 -16.52 -8.89
N THR A 199 -19.45 -17.42 -8.43
CA THR A 199 -19.28 -18.75 -9.02
C THR A 199 -20.53 -19.60 -8.83
N THR A 200 -21.11 -19.64 -7.62
CA THR A 200 -22.34 -20.39 -7.35
C THR A 200 -23.58 -19.73 -7.98
N ALA A 201 -23.62 -18.39 -8.01
CA ALA A 201 -24.70 -17.65 -8.66
C ALA A 201 -24.82 -17.97 -10.16
N THR A 202 -23.67 -18.08 -10.83
CA THR A 202 -23.60 -18.42 -12.26
C THR A 202 -24.13 -19.82 -12.53
N SER A 203 -23.87 -20.80 -11.65
CA SER A 203 -24.32 -22.18 -11.80
C SER A 203 -25.86 -22.31 -11.80
N HIS A 204 -26.55 -21.54 -10.97
CA HIS A 204 -27.99 -21.64 -10.74
C HIS A 204 -28.85 -20.50 -11.29
N GLN A 205 -28.27 -19.56 -12.00
CA GLN A 205 -28.95 -18.33 -12.51
C GLN A 205 -29.64 -17.52 -11.39
N ARG A 206 -28.96 -17.39 -10.24
CA ARG A 206 -29.48 -16.70 -9.06
C ARG A 206 -29.22 -15.20 -9.07
N THR A 207 -30.07 -14.49 -8.33
CA THR A 207 -29.82 -13.10 -7.91
C THR A 207 -29.36 -13.10 -6.47
N PHE A 208 -28.30 -12.35 -6.17
CA PHE A 208 -27.82 -12.17 -4.82
C PHE A 208 -27.95 -10.71 -4.38
N VAL A 209 -28.46 -10.52 -3.17
CA VAL A 209 -28.45 -9.25 -2.46
C VAL A 209 -27.44 -9.37 -1.34
N LEU A 210 -26.33 -8.62 -1.44
CA LEU A 210 -25.25 -8.61 -0.47
C LEU A 210 -25.35 -7.36 0.40
N GLU A 211 -25.52 -7.53 1.70
CA GLU A 211 -25.50 -6.44 2.66
C GLU A 211 -24.11 -6.30 3.28
N VAL A 212 -23.58 -5.07 3.23
CA VAL A 212 -22.27 -4.71 3.78
C VAL A 212 -22.42 -3.66 4.87
N MET A 213 -21.44 -3.56 5.78
CA MET A 213 -21.40 -2.53 6.79
C MET A 213 -21.33 -1.13 6.17
N GLY A 214 -21.57 -0.12 6.95
CA GLY A 214 -21.62 1.27 6.51
C GLY A 214 -22.95 1.92 6.86
N ARG A 215 -23.16 2.11 8.18
CA ARG A 215 -24.41 2.72 8.70
C ARG A 215 -24.58 4.14 8.25
N HIS A 216 -23.52 4.90 8.25
CA HIS A 216 -23.51 6.34 7.94
C HIS A 216 -22.68 6.67 6.70
N CYS A 217 -22.04 5.68 6.07
CA CYS A 217 -21.21 5.88 4.90
C CYS A 217 -21.31 4.69 3.94
N GLY A 218 -21.69 4.97 2.70
CA GLY A 218 -21.81 3.96 1.64
C GLY A 218 -20.50 3.60 0.94
N TYR A 219 -19.34 3.97 1.47
CA TYR A 219 -18.04 3.77 0.81
C TYR A 219 -17.77 2.29 0.48
N LEU A 220 -17.94 1.41 1.46
CA LEU A 220 -17.72 -0.03 1.27
C LEU A 220 -18.65 -0.61 0.20
N ALA A 221 -19.94 -0.27 0.23
CA ALA A 221 -20.90 -0.74 -0.76
C ALA A 221 -20.58 -0.21 -2.17
N LEU A 222 -20.28 1.07 -2.29
CA LEU A 222 -19.98 1.75 -3.56
C LEU A 222 -18.73 1.20 -4.24
N VAL A 223 -17.63 1.10 -3.49
CA VAL A 223 -16.35 0.59 -4.03
C VAL A 223 -16.47 -0.89 -4.37
N SER A 224 -17.14 -1.68 -3.53
CA SER A 224 -17.38 -3.10 -3.81
C SER A 224 -18.23 -3.29 -5.07
N ALA A 225 -19.26 -2.46 -5.28
CA ALA A 225 -20.07 -2.51 -6.49
C ALA A 225 -19.26 -2.22 -7.75
N LEU A 226 -18.35 -1.24 -7.70
CA LEU A 226 -17.44 -0.93 -8.81
C LEU A 226 -16.47 -2.08 -9.09
N THR A 227 -15.82 -2.63 -8.05
CA THR A 227 -14.80 -3.66 -8.17
C THR A 227 -15.34 -5.01 -8.63
N CYS A 228 -16.56 -5.33 -8.26
CA CYS A 228 -17.21 -6.59 -8.63
C CYS A 228 -18.12 -6.47 -9.86
N GLY A 229 -18.38 -5.24 -10.34
CA GLY A 229 -19.29 -4.99 -11.44
C GLY A 229 -20.75 -5.37 -11.09
N ALA A 230 -21.20 -5.01 -9.88
CA ALA A 230 -22.55 -5.22 -9.42
C ALA A 230 -23.58 -4.52 -10.32
N ASP A 231 -24.79 -5.10 -10.42
CA ASP A 231 -25.86 -4.53 -11.25
C ASP A 231 -26.49 -3.30 -10.62
N TRP A 232 -26.53 -3.26 -9.27
CA TRP A 232 -27.09 -2.14 -8.52
C TRP A 232 -26.40 -1.97 -7.17
N VAL A 233 -26.35 -0.73 -6.66
CA VAL A 233 -25.90 -0.42 -5.30
C VAL A 233 -26.87 0.53 -4.63
N PHE A 234 -27.08 0.34 -3.34
CA PHE A 234 -27.80 1.27 -2.47
C PHE A 234 -26.87 1.80 -1.40
N ILE A 235 -26.77 3.12 -1.28
CA ILE A 235 -25.93 3.82 -0.32
C ILE A 235 -26.71 4.99 0.32
N PRO A 236 -26.42 5.35 1.58
CA PRO A 236 -27.16 6.41 2.26
C PRO A 236 -26.97 7.79 1.64
N GLU A 237 -25.78 8.10 1.07
CA GLU A 237 -25.48 9.40 0.48
C GLU A 237 -26.14 9.66 -0.88
N SER A 238 -26.72 8.63 -1.50
CA SER A 238 -27.37 8.75 -2.81
C SER A 238 -28.66 7.92 -2.85
N PRO A 239 -29.69 8.31 -2.11
CA PRO A 239 -30.99 7.65 -2.13
C PRO A 239 -31.56 7.60 -3.54
N PRO A 240 -32.14 6.48 -3.94
CA PRO A 240 -32.76 6.36 -5.26
C PRO A 240 -34.04 7.20 -5.34
N GLN A 241 -34.31 7.80 -6.51
CA GLN A 241 -35.51 8.55 -6.79
C GLN A 241 -36.74 7.63 -6.87
N ASP A 242 -37.92 8.16 -6.66
CA ASP A 242 -39.20 7.42 -6.75
C ASP A 242 -39.31 6.57 -8.02
N GLY A 243 -39.94 5.42 -7.91
CA GLY A 243 -40.03 4.42 -8.99
C GLY A 243 -38.73 3.64 -9.25
N TRP A 244 -37.80 3.69 -8.29
CA TRP A 244 -36.54 2.94 -8.37
C TRP A 244 -36.75 1.42 -8.46
N GLU A 245 -37.81 0.91 -7.86
CA GLU A 245 -38.16 -0.51 -7.87
C GLU A 245 -38.39 -1.02 -9.28
N ASP A 246 -39.14 -0.24 -10.10
CA ASP A 246 -39.39 -0.59 -11.48
C ASP A 246 -38.10 -0.51 -12.31
N ARG A 247 -37.34 0.59 -12.17
CA ARG A 247 -36.06 0.75 -12.89
C ARG A 247 -35.06 -0.34 -12.55
N MET A 248 -34.98 -0.76 -11.29
CA MET A 248 -34.11 -1.87 -10.88
C MET A 248 -34.59 -3.19 -11.49
N CYS A 249 -35.88 -3.51 -11.39
CA CYS A 249 -36.45 -4.73 -11.94
C CYS A 249 -36.28 -4.80 -13.47
N ASP A 250 -36.51 -3.71 -14.19
CA ASP A 250 -36.28 -3.64 -15.62
C ASP A 250 -34.83 -3.90 -16.00
N LYS A 251 -33.88 -3.30 -15.26
CA LYS A 251 -32.45 -3.50 -15.48
C LYS A 251 -32.04 -4.96 -15.23
N LEU A 252 -32.52 -5.57 -14.14
CA LEU A 252 -32.23 -6.98 -13.83
C LEU A 252 -32.81 -7.91 -14.90
N SER A 253 -34.03 -7.64 -15.41
CA SER A 253 -34.64 -8.39 -16.51
C SER A 253 -33.85 -8.24 -17.81
N ALA A 254 -33.48 -7.02 -18.18
CA ALA A 254 -32.70 -6.75 -19.38
C ALA A 254 -31.37 -7.52 -19.38
N THR A 255 -30.67 -7.57 -18.24
CA THR A 255 -29.42 -8.33 -18.13
C THR A 255 -29.63 -9.83 -18.31
N ARG A 256 -30.77 -10.39 -17.90
CA ARG A 256 -31.10 -11.80 -18.11
C ARG A 256 -31.40 -12.12 -19.59
N VAL A 257 -32.07 -11.21 -20.30
CA VAL A 257 -32.30 -11.33 -21.75
C VAL A 257 -30.99 -11.42 -22.52
N HIS A 258 -29.96 -10.68 -22.10
CA HIS A 258 -28.59 -10.76 -22.63
C HIS A 258 -27.78 -11.97 -22.13
N ARG A 259 -28.42 -13.03 -21.65
CA ARG A 259 -27.83 -14.30 -21.20
C ARG A 259 -26.88 -14.18 -19.98
N LYS A 260 -26.90 -13.07 -19.24
CA LYS A 260 -26.18 -12.97 -17.97
C LYS A 260 -26.83 -13.94 -16.95
N ARG A 261 -26.07 -14.90 -16.47
CA ARG A 261 -26.57 -15.96 -15.57
C ARG A 261 -26.70 -15.55 -14.11
N LEU A 262 -26.21 -14.40 -13.73
CA LEU A 262 -26.27 -13.90 -12.35
C LEU A 262 -26.63 -12.41 -12.32
N ASN A 263 -27.28 -12.00 -11.22
CA ASN A 263 -27.41 -10.59 -10.84
C ASN A 263 -26.84 -10.41 -9.43
N MET A 264 -26.16 -9.28 -9.22
CA MET A 264 -25.60 -8.90 -7.93
C MET A 264 -26.06 -7.50 -7.56
N ILE A 265 -26.64 -7.38 -6.38
CA ILE A 265 -27.03 -6.10 -5.77
C ILE A 265 -26.26 -5.97 -4.48
N ILE A 266 -25.65 -4.82 -4.25
CA ILE A 266 -24.96 -4.53 -3.00
C ILE A 266 -25.73 -3.43 -2.28
N VAL A 267 -25.96 -3.61 -0.98
CA VAL A 267 -26.69 -2.67 -0.15
C VAL A 267 -25.88 -2.33 1.10
N ALA A 268 -25.69 -1.05 1.38
CA ALA A 268 -25.10 -0.61 2.64
C ALA A 268 -26.13 -0.78 3.78
N GLU A 269 -25.68 -1.16 4.97
CA GLU A 269 -26.50 -1.33 6.19
C GLU A 269 -27.40 -0.11 6.45
N GLY A 270 -26.94 1.10 6.14
CA GLY A 270 -27.68 2.34 6.34
C GLY A 270 -28.36 2.90 5.10
N ALA A 271 -28.57 2.10 4.05
CA ALA A 271 -29.22 2.58 2.83
C ALA A 271 -30.69 3.00 3.08
N ILE A 272 -31.08 4.13 2.49
CA ILE A 272 -32.43 4.72 2.59
C ILE A 272 -32.97 5.09 1.21
N ASP A 273 -34.30 5.26 1.13
CA ASP A 273 -34.96 5.83 -0.04
C ASP A 273 -35.10 7.37 0.07
N ALA A 274 -35.74 7.99 -0.93
CA ALA A 274 -35.99 9.43 -0.97
C ALA A 274 -36.89 9.94 0.18
N HIS A 275 -37.60 9.06 0.87
CA HIS A 275 -38.49 9.34 1.99
C HIS A 275 -37.90 8.94 3.35
N ASN A 276 -36.55 8.72 3.40
CA ASN A 276 -35.84 8.26 4.59
C ASN A 276 -36.30 6.88 5.13
N GLN A 277 -36.93 6.03 4.28
CA GLN A 277 -37.30 4.68 4.68
C GLN A 277 -36.11 3.74 4.44
N PRO A 278 -35.81 2.80 5.36
CA PRO A 278 -34.70 1.88 5.20
C PRO A 278 -34.88 0.95 4.00
N ILE A 279 -33.87 0.82 3.16
CA ILE A 279 -33.78 -0.18 2.08
C ILE A 279 -32.98 -1.38 2.61
N THR A 280 -33.67 -2.42 3.05
CA THR A 280 -33.04 -3.61 3.62
C THR A 280 -32.85 -4.71 2.58
N SER A 281 -31.88 -5.60 2.82
CA SER A 281 -31.62 -6.76 1.95
C SER A 281 -32.83 -7.69 1.81
N GLU A 282 -33.65 -7.88 2.86
CA GLU A 282 -34.88 -8.67 2.82
C GLU A 282 -36.00 -7.97 2.01
N LEU A 283 -36.15 -6.67 2.13
CA LEU A 283 -37.08 -5.89 1.30
C LEU A 283 -36.77 -6.09 -0.18
N LEU A 284 -35.50 -5.96 -0.58
CA LEU A 284 -35.03 -6.14 -1.95
C LEU A 284 -35.29 -7.56 -2.47
N LYS A 285 -34.98 -8.58 -1.68
CA LYS A 285 -35.27 -9.98 -2.02
C LYS A 285 -36.75 -10.19 -2.27
N ASN A 286 -37.63 -9.76 -1.34
CA ASN A 286 -39.08 -9.95 -1.47
C ASN A 286 -39.61 -9.20 -2.70
N LEU A 287 -39.12 -8.00 -2.99
CA LEU A 287 -39.47 -7.22 -4.18
C LEU A 287 -39.13 -7.98 -5.47
N ILE A 288 -37.89 -8.47 -5.58
CA ILE A 288 -37.39 -9.18 -6.78
C ILE A 288 -38.16 -10.50 -6.99
N VAL A 289 -38.36 -11.29 -5.94
CA VAL A 289 -39.12 -12.54 -6.02
C VAL A 289 -40.55 -12.26 -6.45
N LYS A 290 -41.22 -11.25 -5.86
CA LYS A 290 -42.62 -10.92 -6.16
C LYS A 290 -42.82 -10.41 -7.59
N ARG A 291 -41.89 -9.53 -8.09
CA ARG A 291 -42.07 -8.89 -9.41
C ARG A 291 -41.49 -9.69 -10.57
N LEU A 292 -40.34 -10.35 -10.35
CA LEU A 292 -39.60 -11.03 -11.41
C LEU A 292 -39.60 -12.56 -11.33
N GLY A 293 -39.96 -13.13 -10.18
CA GLY A 293 -39.89 -14.57 -9.97
C GLY A 293 -38.45 -15.12 -9.92
N PHE A 294 -37.45 -14.30 -9.77
CA PHE A 294 -36.03 -14.74 -9.75
C PHE A 294 -35.68 -15.40 -8.42
N ASP A 295 -34.99 -16.56 -8.46
CA ASP A 295 -34.40 -17.17 -7.26
C ASP A 295 -33.38 -16.20 -6.64
N THR A 296 -33.81 -15.55 -5.55
CA THR A 296 -33.02 -14.47 -4.91
C THR A 296 -32.54 -14.88 -3.52
N ARG A 297 -31.27 -14.71 -3.24
CA ARG A 297 -30.62 -15.03 -1.97
C ARG A 297 -30.05 -13.76 -1.33
N VAL A 298 -30.13 -13.70 -0.01
CA VAL A 298 -29.52 -12.64 0.80
C VAL A 298 -28.26 -13.18 1.47
N THR A 299 -27.22 -12.35 1.51
CA THR A 299 -26.02 -12.59 2.29
C THR A 299 -25.69 -11.33 3.07
N VAL A 300 -25.71 -11.40 4.40
CA VAL A 300 -25.31 -10.32 5.30
C VAL A 300 -23.91 -10.61 5.81
N LEU A 301 -22.93 -9.78 5.46
CA LEU A 301 -21.54 -10.04 5.84
C LEU A 301 -21.25 -9.76 7.32
N GLY A 302 -21.82 -8.69 7.86
CA GLY A 302 -21.65 -8.35 9.28
C GLY A 302 -20.17 -8.22 9.69
N HIS A 303 -19.82 -8.73 10.86
CA HIS A 303 -18.50 -8.55 11.50
C HIS A 303 -17.33 -9.24 10.81
N VAL A 304 -17.55 -10.11 9.82
CA VAL A 304 -16.46 -10.68 9.00
C VAL A 304 -15.61 -9.58 8.36
N GLN A 305 -16.23 -8.43 8.09
CA GLN A 305 -15.57 -7.26 7.48
C GLN A 305 -14.58 -6.57 8.42
N ARG A 306 -14.70 -6.75 9.74
CA ARG A 306 -13.80 -6.15 10.74
C ARG A 306 -12.61 -7.02 11.10
N GLY A 307 -12.70 -8.33 10.82
CA GLY A 307 -11.72 -9.30 11.24
C GLY A 307 -10.71 -9.69 10.16
N GLY A 308 -9.81 -10.56 10.57
CA GLY A 308 -8.80 -11.14 9.68
C GLY A 308 -7.53 -10.31 9.54
N THR A 309 -6.63 -10.82 8.74
CA THR A 309 -5.32 -10.23 8.49
C THR A 309 -5.44 -8.89 7.75
N PRO A 310 -4.79 -7.81 8.20
CA PRO A 310 -4.78 -6.54 7.47
C PRO A 310 -4.07 -6.65 6.12
N SER A 311 -4.55 -5.90 5.13
CA SER A 311 -3.94 -5.77 3.81
C SER A 311 -2.55 -5.10 3.89
N ALA A 312 -1.77 -5.24 2.83
CA ALA A 312 -0.48 -4.56 2.74
C ALA A 312 -0.64 -3.04 2.83
N PHE A 313 -1.66 -2.49 2.18
CA PHE A 313 -1.96 -1.07 2.23
C PHE A 313 -2.23 -0.59 3.68
N ASP A 314 -3.13 -1.25 4.42
CA ASP A 314 -3.46 -0.86 5.79
C ASP A 314 -2.27 -0.98 6.74
N ARG A 315 -1.40 -1.98 6.57
CA ARG A 315 -0.16 -2.10 7.37
C ARG A 315 0.82 -0.96 7.10
N ILE A 316 1.00 -0.59 5.84
CA ILE A 316 1.89 0.51 5.43
C ILE A 316 1.29 1.85 5.88
N LEU A 317 0.00 2.07 5.65
CA LEU A 317 -0.70 3.29 6.05
C LEU A 317 -0.61 3.49 7.56
N ALA A 318 -0.99 2.48 8.33
CA ALA A 318 -0.96 2.52 9.79
C ALA A 318 0.46 2.73 10.34
N SER A 319 1.47 2.08 9.75
CA SER A 319 2.87 2.28 10.14
C SER A 319 3.34 3.71 9.85
N ARG A 320 2.99 4.29 8.70
CA ARG A 320 3.30 5.68 8.35
C ARG A 320 2.60 6.66 9.28
N MET A 321 1.31 6.45 9.55
CA MET A 321 0.53 7.30 10.45
C MET A 321 1.06 7.24 11.89
N GLY A 322 1.37 6.05 12.41
CA GLY A 322 1.91 5.88 13.76
C GLY A 322 3.29 6.53 13.92
N PHE A 323 4.14 6.45 12.91
CA PHE A 323 5.42 7.14 12.87
C PHE A 323 5.24 8.66 12.94
N GLU A 324 4.39 9.21 12.09
CA GLU A 324 4.10 10.64 12.03
C GLU A 324 3.41 11.15 13.31
N ALA A 325 2.59 10.33 13.94
CA ALA A 325 1.95 10.66 15.22
C ALA A 325 2.98 10.92 16.32
N VAL A 326 4.02 10.08 16.41
CA VAL A 326 5.10 10.28 17.39
C VAL A 326 5.87 11.56 17.09
N LEU A 327 6.21 11.84 15.83
CA LEU A 327 6.85 13.10 15.45
C LEU A 327 5.99 14.30 15.88
N ALA A 328 4.70 14.27 15.59
CA ALA A 328 3.78 15.34 15.95
C ALA A 328 3.68 15.55 17.48
N LEU A 329 3.71 14.46 18.27
CA LEU A 329 3.72 14.56 19.74
C LEU A 329 5.04 15.10 20.28
N LEU A 330 6.18 14.75 19.70
CA LEU A 330 7.49 15.20 20.15
C LEU A 330 7.77 16.67 19.79
N GLU A 331 7.21 17.16 18.70
CA GLU A 331 7.32 18.55 18.26
C GLU A 331 6.27 19.46 18.93
N ALA A 332 5.27 18.90 19.60
CA ALA A 332 4.18 19.67 20.19
C ALA A 332 4.63 20.63 21.28
N THR A 333 4.08 21.84 21.26
CA THR A 333 4.21 22.89 22.28
C THR A 333 2.86 23.08 22.98
N PRO A 334 2.78 23.80 24.11
CA PRO A 334 1.51 24.07 24.80
C PRO A 334 0.42 24.68 23.90
N GLU A 335 0.80 25.45 22.89
CA GLU A 335 -0.10 26.13 21.95
C GLU A 335 -0.53 25.21 20.79
N THR A 336 0.14 24.08 20.62
CA THR A 336 -0.13 23.16 19.51
C THR A 336 -1.53 22.55 19.63
N PRO A 337 -2.42 22.69 18.61
CA PRO A 337 -3.74 22.07 18.65
C PRO A 337 -3.64 20.54 18.54
N ALA A 338 -4.71 19.83 18.88
CA ALA A 338 -4.79 18.41 18.60
C ALA A 338 -4.84 18.17 17.09
N TYR A 339 -4.00 17.24 16.62
CA TYR A 339 -3.94 16.83 15.22
C TYR A 339 -4.59 15.46 15.01
N VAL A 340 -5.09 15.25 13.80
CA VAL A 340 -5.30 13.93 13.22
C VAL A 340 -4.30 13.72 12.10
N VAL A 341 -3.61 12.59 12.12
CA VAL A 341 -2.72 12.18 11.03
C VAL A 341 -3.57 11.55 9.94
N ALA A 342 -3.47 12.08 8.75
CA ALA A 342 -4.33 11.77 7.61
C ALA A 342 -3.52 11.42 6.36
N LEU A 343 -4.17 10.73 5.43
CA LEU A 343 -3.66 10.46 4.09
C LEU A 343 -4.26 11.44 3.08
N THR A 344 -3.42 12.09 2.30
CA THR A 344 -3.81 12.93 1.17
C THR A 344 -3.04 12.47 -0.07
N GLY A 345 -3.70 11.72 -0.96
CA GLY A 345 -3.05 11.02 -2.07
C GLY A 345 -2.06 9.97 -1.58
N ASN A 346 -0.75 10.19 -1.79
CA ASN A 346 0.32 9.34 -1.28
C ASN A 346 1.11 9.96 -0.12
N GLN A 347 0.66 11.11 0.41
CA GLN A 347 1.35 11.86 1.47
C GLN A 347 0.61 11.75 2.81
N ILE A 348 1.38 11.60 3.89
CA ILE A 348 0.87 11.74 5.24
C ILE A 348 0.92 13.22 5.62
N VAL A 349 -0.18 13.71 6.17
CA VAL A 349 -0.37 15.12 6.56
C VAL A 349 -0.96 15.21 7.96
N ARG A 350 -0.76 16.34 8.64
CA ARG A 350 -1.36 16.66 9.95
C ARG A 350 -2.50 17.65 9.73
N ASN A 351 -3.72 17.24 9.99
CA ASN A 351 -4.90 18.08 9.91
C ASN A 351 -5.40 18.45 11.32
N SER A 352 -6.06 19.61 11.46
CA SER A 352 -6.71 19.95 12.74
C SER A 352 -7.79 18.92 13.06
N LEU A 353 -7.68 18.28 14.23
CA LEU A 353 -8.64 17.26 14.66
C LEU A 353 -10.06 17.80 14.70
N MET A 354 -10.26 18.99 15.29
CA MET A 354 -11.58 19.56 15.40
C MET A 354 -12.20 19.97 14.07
N GLN A 355 -11.41 20.44 13.13
CA GLN A 355 -11.94 20.75 11.79
C GLN A 355 -12.44 19.48 11.10
N CYS A 356 -11.70 18.39 11.18
CA CYS A 356 -12.10 17.10 10.60
C CYS A 356 -13.36 16.53 11.27
N VAL A 357 -13.45 16.61 12.60
CA VAL A 357 -14.66 16.19 13.37
C VAL A 357 -15.88 17.03 12.96
N GLN A 358 -15.74 18.37 12.89
CA GLN A 358 -16.82 19.27 12.47
C GLN A 358 -17.29 18.99 11.04
N GLN A 359 -16.36 18.70 10.12
CA GLN A 359 -16.70 18.30 8.75
C GLN A 359 -17.45 16.97 8.72
N THR A 360 -17.04 15.98 9.53
CA THR A 360 -17.72 14.69 9.65
C THR A 360 -19.14 14.85 10.19
N GLN A 361 -19.33 15.69 11.20
CA GLN A 361 -20.66 16.01 11.73
C GLN A 361 -21.53 16.79 10.72
N ALA A 362 -20.91 17.65 9.91
CA ALA A 362 -21.61 18.37 8.85
C ALA A 362 -22.14 17.44 7.74
N VAL A 363 -21.45 16.34 7.46
CA VAL A 363 -21.97 15.30 6.55
C VAL A 363 -23.25 14.71 7.11
N GLN A 364 -23.25 14.26 8.37
CA GLN A 364 -24.44 13.67 9.01
C GLN A 364 -25.61 14.66 9.00
N LYS A 365 -25.36 15.91 9.36
CA LYS A 365 -26.37 16.97 9.32
C LYS A 365 -26.93 17.18 7.90
N ALA A 366 -26.07 17.19 6.88
CA ALA A 366 -26.51 17.33 5.48
C ALA A 366 -27.39 16.15 5.04
N MET A 367 -27.08 14.94 5.48
CA MET A 367 -27.90 13.74 5.22
C MET A 367 -29.25 13.81 5.93
N ASP A 368 -29.28 14.19 7.21
CA ASP A 368 -30.50 14.33 8.02
C ASP A 368 -31.45 15.40 7.43
N GLU A 369 -30.88 16.44 6.80
CA GLU A 369 -31.62 17.52 6.13
C GLU A 369 -31.99 17.20 4.66
N GLY A 370 -31.62 16.00 4.13
CA GLY A 370 -31.89 15.60 2.76
C GLY A 370 -31.00 16.28 1.71
N ARG A 371 -29.92 16.96 2.12
CA ARG A 371 -28.94 17.63 1.22
C ARG A 371 -27.83 16.66 0.78
N PHE A 372 -28.20 15.62 0.04
CA PHE A 372 -27.31 14.51 -0.32
C PHE A 372 -26.14 14.94 -1.21
N GLU A 373 -26.31 15.89 -2.12
CA GLU A 373 -25.22 16.43 -2.94
C GLU A 373 -24.15 17.12 -2.08
N ASP A 374 -24.57 17.85 -1.05
CA ASP A 374 -23.66 18.46 -0.08
C ASP A 374 -22.94 17.39 0.74
N ALA A 375 -23.65 16.36 1.17
CA ALA A 375 -23.04 15.24 1.89
C ALA A 375 -21.93 14.56 1.05
N VAL A 376 -22.20 14.26 -0.22
CA VAL A 376 -21.22 13.68 -1.15
C VAL A 376 -20.00 14.61 -1.33
N ARG A 377 -20.22 15.92 -1.46
CA ARG A 377 -19.13 16.89 -1.59
C ARG A 377 -18.26 16.95 -0.33
N LEU A 378 -18.88 16.93 0.85
CA LEU A 378 -18.20 16.93 2.16
C LEU A 378 -17.40 15.64 2.41
N ARG A 379 -17.83 14.47 1.90
CA ARG A 379 -17.07 13.21 1.92
C ARG A 379 -15.74 13.31 1.17
N GLY A 380 -15.60 14.28 0.27
CA GLY A 380 -14.37 14.55 -0.44
C GLY A 380 -14.29 13.93 -1.84
N LYS A 381 -13.22 14.30 -2.55
CA LYS A 381 -13.03 13.97 -3.99
C LYS A 381 -12.96 12.47 -4.25
N SER A 382 -12.40 11.69 -3.34
CA SER A 382 -12.27 10.22 -3.51
C SER A 382 -13.65 9.56 -3.58
N PHE A 383 -14.54 9.91 -2.64
CA PHE A 383 -15.92 9.40 -2.63
C PHE A 383 -16.71 9.85 -3.86
N GLN A 384 -16.65 11.14 -4.18
CA GLN A 384 -17.34 11.72 -5.35
C GLN A 384 -16.89 11.06 -6.68
N ASN A 385 -15.58 10.82 -6.85
CA ASN A 385 -15.04 10.16 -8.03
C ASN A 385 -15.52 8.70 -8.14
N ASN A 386 -15.66 7.98 -7.02
CA ASN A 386 -16.22 6.64 -7.00
C ASN A 386 -17.70 6.66 -7.40
N LEU A 387 -18.48 7.59 -6.86
CA LEU A 387 -19.91 7.72 -7.19
C LEU A 387 -20.11 8.10 -8.66
N ASN A 388 -19.35 9.05 -9.19
CA ASN A 388 -19.39 9.43 -10.60
C ASN A 388 -19.02 8.26 -11.51
N SER A 389 -18.01 7.48 -11.13
CA SER A 389 -17.62 6.28 -11.87
C SER A 389 -18.74 5.22 -11.83
N TYR A 390 -19.35 4.98 -10.67
CA TYR A 390 -20.48 4.06 -10.57
C TYR A 390 -21.65 4.52 -11.44
N ASN A 391 -22.03 5.79 -11.41
CA ASN A 391 -23.12 6.34 -12.21
C ASN A 391 -22.84 6.22 -13.73
N LEU A 392 -21.58 6.39 -14.15
CA LEU A 392 -21.16 6.17 -15.53
C LEU A 392 -21.45 4.71 -15.97
N PHE A 393 -21.13 3.72 -15.13
CA PHE A 393 -21.34 2.31 -15.45
C PHE A 393 -22.79 1.85 -15.23
N ALA A 394 -23.47 2.39 -14.21
CA ALA A 394 -24.83 2.02 -13.86
C ALA A 394 -25.88 2.51 -14.87
N ASN A 395 -25.67 3.72 -15.41
CA ASN A 395 -26.60 4.35 -16.35
C ASN A 395 -26.38 3.90 -17.81
N ASN A 396 -25.30 3.17 -18.07
CA ASN A 396 -24.97 2.72 -19.42
C ASN A 396 -25.82 1.50 -19.78
N LYS A 397 -26.73 1.69 -20.73
CA LYS A 397 -27.43 0.60 -21.42
C LYS A 397 -26.56 0.12 -22.59
N ALA A 398 -26.58 -1.18 -22.87
CA ALA A 398 -26.01 -1.68 -24.11
C ALA A 398 -26.63 -0.87 -25.29
N PRO A 399 -25.80 -0.28 -26.15
CA PRO A 399 -26.31 0.59 -27.22
C PRO A 399 -27.23 -0.20 -28.15
N VAL A 400 -28.45 0.32 -28.34
CA VAL A 400 -29.53 -0.34 -29.12
C VAL A 400 -29.30 -0.19 -30.63
N SER A 401 -28.44 0.71 -31.10
CA SER A 401 -28.17 0.92 -32.53
C SER A 401 -26.70 1.19 -32.83
N LYS A 402 -26.20 0.63 -33.93
CA LYS A 402 -24.93 0.98 -34.55
C LYS A 402 -25.03 2.38 -35.13
N ALA A 403 -24.45 3.38 -34.46
CA ALA A 403 -24.30 4.69 -35.10
C ALA A 403 -23.43 4.55 -36.38
N LYS A 404 -23.88 5.16 -37.49
CA LYS A 404 -23.22 5.04 -38.81
C LYS A 404 -21.83 5.72 -38.90
N THR A 405 -21.37 6.41 -37.86
CA THR A 405 -20.11 7.16 -37.83
C THR A 405 -19.36 6.95 -36.51
N ALA A 406 -19.08 5.70 -36.18
CA ALA A 406 -18.31 5.44 -34.97
C ALA A 406 -16.82 5.48 -35.28
N PHE A 407 -16.06 6.33 -34.57
CA PHE A 407 -14.60 6.23 -34.55
C PHE A 407 -14.15 4.88 -34.00
N THR A 408 -13.05 4.37 -34.54
CA THR A 408 -12.48 3.07 -34.16
C THR A 408 -11.31 3.24 -33.19
N VAL A 409 -11.42 2.62 -32.02
CA VAL A 409 -10.36 2.59 -31.00
C VAL A 409 -9.86 1.16 -30.82
N ALA A 410 -8.55 0.96 -30.89
CA ALA A 410 -7.93 -0.32 -30.60
C ALA A 410 -7.34 -0.34 -29.17
N VAL A 411 -7.63 -1.42 -28.44
CA VAL A 411 -7.16 -1.67 -27.06
C VAL A 411 -6.21 -2.85 -27.09
N LEU A 412 -5.00 -2.68 -26.56
CA LEU A 412 -3.98 -3.73 -26.53
C LEU A 412 -3.23 -3.76 -25.19
N SER A 413 -2.75 -4.95 -24.80
CA SER A 413 -1.93 -5.16 -23.60
C SER A 413 -0.49 -5.45 -24.01
N VAL A 414 0.49 -4.74 -23.39
CA VAL A 414 1.91 -4.80 -23.76
C VAL A 414 2.80 -4.98 -22.53
N GLY A 415 3.82 -5.83 -22.63
CA GLY A 415 4.80 -6.06 -21.57
C GLY A 415 4.50 -7.31 -20.73
N ALA A 416 4.80 -7.30 -19.45
CA ALA A 416 4.48 -8.40 -18.55
C ALA A 416 3.00 -8.33 -18.11
N PRO A 417 2.33 -9.46 -17.88
CA PRO A 417 0.97 -9.46 -17.35
C PRO A 417 0.93 -8.87 -15.94
N ALA A 418 -0.16 -8.19 -15.62
CA ALA A 418 -0.40 -7.59 -14.30
C ALA A 418 -1.88 -7.70 -13.93
N ALA A 419 -2.17 -7.91 -12.65
CA ALA A 419 -3.54 -7.97 -12.15
C ALA A 419 -4.24 -6.63 -12.34
N GLY A 420 -5.53 -6.65 -12.73
CA GLY A 420 -6.32 -5.43 -13.02
C GLY A 420 -6.34 -5.02 -14.50
N VAL A 421 -5.45 -5.55 -15.36
CA VAL A 421 -5.46 -5.29 -16.82
C VAL A 421 -6.81 -5.67 -17.44
N ASN A 422 -7.37 -6.81 -17.07
CA ASN A 422 -8.66 -7.27 -17.61
C ASN A 422 -9.83 -6.37 -17.16
N ALA A 423 -9.78 -5.83 -15.95
CA ALA A 423 -10.76 -4.84 -15.47
C ALA A 423 -10.67 -3.54 -16.29
N ALA A 424 -9.45 -3.11 -16.64
CA ALA A 424 -9.22 -1.95 -17.50
C ALA A 424 -9.74 -2.19 -18.93
N VAL A 425 -9.45 -3.34 -19.53
CA VAL A 425 -9.97 -3.71 -20.86
C VAL A 425 -11.50 -3.74 -20.85
N ARG A 426 -12.13 -4.37 -19.86
CA ARG A 426 -13.58 -4.38 -19.71
C ARG A 426 -14.17 -2.97 -19.64
N SER A 427 -13.54 -2.12 -18.85
CA SER A 427 -13.97 -0.71 -18.73
C SER A 427 -13.84 0.02 -20.06
N ALA A 428 -12.71 -0.14 -20.74
CA ALA A 428 -12.46 0.47 -22.05
C ALA A 428 -13.51 0.07 -23.10
N VAL A 429 -13.82 -1.21 -23.19
CA VAL A 429 -14.85 -1.72 -24.11
C VAL A 429 -16.23 -1.11 -23.81
N ARG A 430 -16.67 -1.17 -22.55
CA ARG A 430 -18.01 -0.73 -22.17
C ARG A 430 -18.18 0.79 -22.28
N VAL A 431 -17.22 1.56 -21.78
CA VAL A 431 -17.25 3.02 -21.90
C VAL A 431 -17.11 3.46 -23.37
N GLY A 432 -16.24 2.79 -24.15
CA GLY A 432 -16.09 3.07 -25.58
C GLY A 432 -17.40 2.89 -26.36
N MET A 433 -18.08 1.76 -26.15
CA MET A 433 -19.38 1.52 -26.76
C MET A 433 -20.43 2.56 -26.34
N THR A 434 -20.41 3.00 -25.08
CA THR A 434 -21.33 4.06 -24.61
C THR A 434 -21.03 5.42 -25.24
N CYS A 435 -19.75 5.72 -25.48
CA CYS A 435 -19.33 6.91 -26.21
C CYS A 435 -19.62 6.82 -27.72
N GLY A 436 -20.22 5.72 -28.22
CA GLY A 436 -20.48 5.48 -29.62
C GLY A 436 -19.25 5.08 -30.45
N LEU A 437 -18.20 4.61 -29.82
CA LEU A 437 -16.97 4.14 -30.47
C LEU A 437 -17.10 2.67 -30.87
N ARG A 438 -16.47 2.33 -32.00
CA ARG A 438 -16.18 0.93 -32.36
C ARG A 438 -14.93 0.51 -31.64
N VAL A 439 -15.03 -0.52 -30.76
CA VAL A 439 -13.90 -0.96 -29.96
C VAL A 439 -13.34 -2.27 -30.48
N LEU A 440 -12.09 -2.23 -30.91
CA LEU A 440 -11.30 -3.39 -31.29
C LEU A 440 -10.35 -3.77 -30.15
N THR A 441 -10.16 -5.05 -29.92
CA THR A 441 -9.07 -5.55 -29.06
C THR A 441 -8.03 -6.26 -29.90
N VAL A 442 -6.78 -6.12 -29.48
CA VAL A 442 -5.64 -6.72 -30.14
C VAL A 442 -5.01 -7.75 -29.21
N ASN A 443 -4.92 -8.98 -29.65
CA ASN A 443 -4.24 -10.02 -28.89
C ASN A 443 -2.72 -9.87 -29.03
N ASP A 444 -1.95 -10.28 -28.01
CA ASP A 444 -0.48 -10.32 -28.02
C ASP A 444 0.22 -8.97 -28.32
N GLY A 445 -0.41 -7.86 -27.91
CA GLY A 445 0.17 -6.53 -27.97
C GLY A 445 0.54 -6.04 -29.38
N PHE A 446 1.65 -5.31 -29.53
CA PHE A 446 2.09 -4.80 -30.83
C PHE A 446 2.40 -5.92 -31.85
N GLN A 447 2.87 -7.08 -31.37
CA GLN A 447 3.10 -8.21 -32.24
C GLN A 447 1.80 -8.70 -32.89
N GLY A 448 0.75 -8.80 -32.09
CA GLY A 448 -0.58 -9.19 -32.61
C GLY A 448 -1.20 -8.12 -33.49
N LEU A 449 -0.94 -6.85 -33.22
CA LEU A 449 -1.36 -5.75 -34.11
C LEU A 449 -0.71 -5.91 -35.49
N ALA A 450 0.59 -6.15 -35.55
CA ALA A 450 1.32 -6.35 -36.79
C ALA A 450 0.89 -7.59 -37.58
N THR A 451 0.36 -8.62 -36.91
CA THR A 451 -0.11 -9.86 -37.54
C THR A 451 -1.63 -9.91 -37.73
N GLY A 452 -2.36 -8.80 -37.46
CA GLY A 452 -3.79 -8.69 -37.65
C GLY A 452 -4.64 -9.52 -36.69
N GLN A 453 -4.12 -9.82 -35.47
CA GLN A 453 -4.89 -10.53 -34.44
C GLN A 453 -5.85 -9.57 -33.72
N ILE A 454 -6.81 -9.08 -34.47
CA ILE A 454 -7.74 -8.02 -34.10
C ILE A 454 -9.16 -8.58 -34.03
N GLN A 455 -9.87 -8.27 -32.96
CA GLN A 455 -11.24 -8.69 -32.72
C GLN A 455 -12.12 -7.51 -32.31
N GLU A 456 -13.29 -7.39 -32.92
CA GLU A 456 -14.32 -6.45 -32.45
C GLU A 456 -15.02 -6.99 -31.21
N MET A 457 -15.11 -6.16 -30.17
CA MET A 457 -15.68 -6.54 -28.88
C MET A 457 -17.14 -6.12 -28.77
N THR A 458 -17.89 -6.89 -27.99
CA THR A 458 -19.28 -6.59 -27.61
C THR A 458 -19.37 -6.32 -26.12
N TRP A 459 -20.51 -5.77 -25.67
CA TRP A 459 -20.78 -5.50 -24.27
C TRP A 459 -20.66 -6.78 -23.40
N ASP A 460 -21.10 -7.91 -23.95
CA ASP A 460 -21.19 -9.18 -23.21
C ASP A 460 -19.88 -9.96 -23.24
N SER A 461 -19.03 -9.78 -24.26
CA SER A 461 -17.76 -10.51 -24.40
C SER A 461 -16.77 -10.24 -23.25
N VAL A 462 -16.88 -9.10 -22.58
CA VAL A 462 -16.06 -8.74 -21.41
C VAL A 462 -16.74 -9.02 -20.06
N GLY A 463 -17.82 -9.81 -20.08
CA GLY A 463 -18.52 -10.21 -18.86
C GLY A 463 -17.63 -11.02 -17.93
N GLY A 464 -17.58 -10.68 -16.61
CA GLY A 464 -16.77 -11.41 -15.62
C GLY A 464 -15.26 -11.13 -15.64
N TRP A 465 -14.75 -10.25 -16.50
CA TRP A 465 -13.31 -10.00 -16.62
C TRP A 465 -12.70 -9.25 -15.43
N THR A 466 -13.53 -8.58 -14.63
CA THR A 466 -13.04 -7.74 -13.50
C THR A 466 -12.25 -8.54 -12.45
N GLY A 467 -12.70 -9.77 -12.16
CA GLY A 467 -12.06 -10.64 -11.17
C GLY A 467 -10.97 -11.56 -11.72
N GLN A 468 -10.62 -11.46 -13.00
CA GLN A 468 -9.62 -12.33 -13.61
C GLN A 468 -8.24 -11.66 -13.66
N GLY A 469 -7.24 -12.36 -13.13
CA GLY A 469 -5.84 -11.95 -13.21
C GLY A 469 -5.20 -12.22 -14.58
N GLY A 470 -3.95 -11.83 -14.72
CA GLY A 470 -3.21 -11.94 -15.98
C GLY A 470 -3.76 -11.00 -17.06
N SER A 471 -3.62 -11.38 -18.33
CA SER A 471 -4.16 -10.66 -19.50
C SER A 471 -4.89 -11.64 -20.41
N ILE A 472 -6.21 -11.51 -20.52
CA ILE A 472 -7.04 -12.37 -21.40
C ILE A 472 -6.68 -12.13 -22.88
N LEU A 473 -6.31 -10.88 -23.26
CA LEU A 473 -5.86 -10.55 -24.60
C LEU A 473 -4.46 -11.12 -24.92
N GLY A 474 -3.77 -11.71 -23.93
CA GLY A 474 -2.35 -12.00 -24.09
C GLY A 474 -1.50 -10.72 -24.08
N THR A 475 -0.20 -10.88 -23.99
CA THR A 475 0.74 -9.76 -24.00
C THR A 475 2.11 -10.19 -24.46
N LYS A 476 2.82 -9.31 -25.19
CA LYS A 476 4.21 -9.50 -25.60
C LYS A 476 5.04 -8.24 -25.37
N ARG A 477 6.38 -8.41 -25.35
CA ARG A 477 7.33 -7.31 -25.16
C ARG A 477 7.90 -6.74 -26.44
N THR A 478 7.39 -7.19 -27.60
CA THR A 478 7.82 -6.71 -28.92
C THR A 478 7.50 -5.23 -29.06
N LEU A 479 8.50 -4.42 -29.41
CA LEU A 479 8.36 -2.98 -29.62
C LEU A 479 8.05 -2.67 -31.08
N PRO A 480 7.29 -1.59 -31.37
CA PRO A 480 6.85 -1.22 -32.72
C PRO A 480 7.98 -0.96 -33.71
N ALA A 481 9.10 -0.37 -33.26
CA ALA A 481 10.22 -0.04 -34.15
C ALA A 481 10.72 -1.23 -34.99
N LYS A 482 10.59 -2.47 -34.48
CA LYS A 482 11.02 -3.70 -35.19
C LYS A 482 10.05 -4.20 -36.26
N ILE A 483 8.79 -3.76 -36.20
CA ILE A 483 7.65 -4.24 -36.99
C ILE A 483 6.75 -3.08 -37.43
N LEU A 484 7.35 -1.90 -37.65
CA LEU A 484 6.62 -0.65 -37.86
C LEU A 484 5.75 -0.66 -39.10
N LYS A 485 6.25 -1.21 -40.20
CA LYS A 485 5.53 -1.26 -41.47
C LYS A 485 4.26 -2.10 -41.39
N GLU A 486 4.34 -3.23 -40.71
CA GLU A 486 3.22 -4.13 -40.50
C GLU A 486 2.18 -3.49 -39.58
N VAL A 487 2.63 -2.82 -38.50
CA VAL A 487 1.74 -2.06 -37.58
C VAL A 487 0.99 -0.98 -38.34
N VAL A 488 1.67 -0.17 -39.14
CA VAL A 488 1.06 0.89 -39.95
C VAL A 488 0.05 0.33 -40.94
N SER A 489 0.40 -0.76 -41.65
CA SER A 489 -0.49 -1.43 -42.58
C SER A 489 -1.79 -1.93 -41.92
N GLU A 490 -1.72 -2.53 -40.74
CA GLU A 490 -2.90 -3.04 -40.06
C GLU A 490 -3.74 -1.92 -39.41
N ILE A 491 -3.12 -0.81 -38.96
CA ILE A 491 -3.83 0.39 -38.54
C ILE A 491 -4.68 0.94 -39.70
N GLN A 492 -4.11 1.08 -40.89
CA GLN A 492 -4.80 1.54 -42.06
C GLN A 492 -5.92 0.59 -42.50
N LYS A 493 -5.63 -0.72 -42.60
CA LYS A 493 -6.57 -1.75 -43.06
C LYS A 493 -7.81 -1.88 -42.15
N ASN A 494 -7.67 -1.70 -40.84
CA ASN A 494 -8.76 -1.81 -39.87
C ASN A 494 -9.40 -0.48 -39.51
N ASP A 495 -8.99 0.64 -40.18
CA ASP A 495 -9.42 2.00 -39.88
C ASP A 495 -9.32 2.34 -38.39
N ILE A 496 -8.16 2.04 -37.77
CA ILE A 496 -7.89 2.33 -36.37
C ILE A 496 -7.53 3.82 -36.24
N GLN A 497 -8.31 4.56 -35.48
CA GLN A 497 -8.22 6.02 -35.37
C GLN A 497 -7.72 6.47 -33.98
N ALA A 498 -7.60 5.54 -33.01
CA ALA A 498 -6.96 5.81 -31.71
C ALA A 498 -6.44 4.51 -31.09
N LEU A 499 -5.43 4.63 -30.22
CA LEU A 499 -4.84 3.51 -29.48
C LEU A 499 -4.95 3.71 -27.96
N LEU A 500 -5.47 2.71 -27.27
CA LEU A 500 -5.34 2.55 -25.83
C LEU A 500 -4.35 1.41 -25.54
N VAL A 501 -3.18 1.73 -25.01
CA VAL A 501 -2.12 0.77 -24.71
C VAL A 501 -2.02 0.57 -23.19
N ILE A 502 -2.34 -0.63 -22.71
CA ILE A 502 -2.30 -0.98 -21.29
C ILE A 502 -1.04 -1.81 -21.04
N GLY A 503 -0.13 -1.35 -20.20
CA GLY A 503 1.08 -2.13 -19.94
C GLY A 503 2.17 -1.38 -19.18
N GLY A 504 3.31 -2.06 -19.04
CA GLY A 504 4.45 -1.56 -18.29
C GLY A 504 5.35 -0.62 -19.11
N PHE A 505 6.64 -0.70 -18.82
CA PHE A 505 7.65 0.15 -19.45
C PHE A 505 7.68 -0.02 -20.98
N GLU A 506 7.43 -1.23 -21.49
CA GLU A 506 7.33 -1.50 -22.92
C GLU A 506 6.12 -0.81 -23.59
N ALA A 507 5.03 -0.60 -22.89
CA ALA A 507 3.88 0.15 -23.40
C ALA A 507 4.22 1.64 -23.55
N TYR A 508 4.90 2.22 -22.54
CA TYR A 508 5.42 3.58 -22.61
C TYR A 508 6.40 3.76 -23.78
N LEU A 509 7.41 2.88 -23.89
CA LEU A 509 8.37 2.91 -25.00
C LEU A 509 7.70 2.74 -26.35
N GLY A 510 6.75 1.82 -26.45
CA GLY A 510 6.07 1.56 -27.74
C GLY A 510 5.29 2.77 -28.22
N VAL A 511 4.57 3.47 -27.37
CA VAL A 511 3.85 4.71 -27.76
C VAL A 511 4.84 5.83 -28.07
N LEU A 512 5.98 5.90 -27.37
CA LEU A 512 7.05 6.85 -27.66
C LEU A 512 7.69 6.63 -29.04
N GLU A 513 7.89 5.35 -29.43
CA GLU A 513 8.37 4.98 -30.78
C GLU A 513 7.34 5.31 -31.87
N LEU A 514 6.05 5.04 -31.61
CA LEU A 514 4.97 5.38 -32.55
C LEU A 514 4.79 6.90 -32.71
N GLU A 515 4.92 7.67 -31.62
CA GLU A 515 4.91 9.13 -31.67
C GLU A 515 6.05 9.66 -32.54
N ALA A 516 7.26 9.15 -32.34
CA ALA A 516 8.42 9.55 -33.13
C ALA A 516 8.29 9.20 -34.62
N ALA A 517 7.58 8.11 -34.93
CA ALA A 517 7.37 7.65 -36.31
C ALA A 517 6.29 8.43 -37.06
N ARG A 518 5.53 9.32 -36.43
CA ARG A 518 4.51 10.19 -37.05
C ARG A 518 5.07 11.04 -38.17
N ALA A 519 6.32 11.45 -38.08
CA ALA A 519 7.00 12.25 -39.13
C ALA A 519 7.16 11.49 -40.47
N GLN A 520 7.02 10.17 -40.47
CA GLN A 520 7.21 9.30 -41.64
C GLN A 520 5.92 8.59 -42.07
N HIS A 521 4.93 8.51 -41.13
CA HIS A 521 3.70 7.75 -41.35
C HIS A 521 2.49 8.55 -40.86
N ASP A 522 1.70 9.08 -41.78
CA ASP A 522 0.48 9.85 -41.47
C ASP A 522 -0.57 9.01 -40.74
N GLU A 523 -0.57 7.69 -40.92
CA GLU A 523 -1.47 6.74 -40.28
C GLU A 523 -1.27 6.69 -38.77
N LEU A 524 -0.09 7.08 -38.28
CA LEU A 524 0.23 7.18 -36.87
C LEU A 524 -0.15 8.54 -36.25
N CYS A 525 -0.60 9.50 -37.08
CA CYS A 525 -1.11 10.79 -36.60
C CYS A 525 -2.52 10.63 -35.98
N ILE A 526 -2.63 9.74 -34.99
CA ILE A 526 -3.85 9.42 -34.24
C ILE A 526 -3.62 9.62 -32.74
N PRO A 527 -4.66 9.88 -31.93
CA PRO A 527 -4.56 9.94 -30.47
C PRO A 527 -4.12 8.59 -29.89
N MET A 528 -3.18 8.64 -28.95
CA MET A 528 -2.66 7.47 -28.25
C MET A 528 -2.58 7.72 -26.74
N VAL A 529 -2.96 6.73 -25.92
CA VAL A 529 -2.84 6.84 -24.48
C VAL A 529 -2.30 5.55 -23.86
N VAL A 530 -1.36 5.69 -22.93
CA VAL A 530 -0.83 4.61 -22.12
C VAL A 530 -1.53 4.59 -20.77
N VAL A 531 -2.02 3.41 -20.37
CA VAL A 531 -2.44 3.12 -19.00
C VAL A 531 -1.37 2.24 -18.35
N PRO A 532 -0.62 2.74 -17.36
CA PRO A 532 0.51 2.02 -16.77
C PRO A 532 0.06 0.78 -15.99
N ALA A 533 0.55 -0.38 -16.37
CA ALA A 533 0.22 -1.67 -15.78
C ALA A 533 1.47 -2.55 -15.69
N THR A 534 2.00 -2.71 -14.47
CA THR A 534 3.16 -3.56 -14.17
C THR A 534 3.28 -3.78 -12.66
N VAL A 535 3.67 -4.96 -12.24
CA VAL A 535 3.95 -5.26 -10.83
C VAL A 535 5.16 -4.48 -10.29
N SER A 536 6.10 -4.12 -11.16
CA SER A 536 7.34 -3.43 -10.79
C SER A 536 7.15 -1.98 -10.32
N ASN A 537 6.02 -1.36 -10.63
CA ASN A 537 5.73 0.05 -10.36
C ASN A 537 6.81 1.02 -10.90
N ASN A 538 7.36 0.72 -12.08
CA ASN A 538 8.53 1.39 -12.66
C ASN A 538 8.23 2.25 -13.89
N VAL A 539 6.97 2.55 -14.17
CA VAL A 539 6.60 3.43 -15.30
C VAL A 539 6.72 4.90 -14.86
N PRO A 540 7.42 5.76 -15.62
CA PRO A 540 7.52 7.18 -15.29
C PRO A 540 6.16 7.88 -15.43
N GLY A 541 5.96 8.99 -14.72
CA GLY A 541 4.73 9.79 -14.82
C GLY A 541 3.56 9.29 -13.97
N THR A 542 3.70 8.24 -13.17
CA THR A 542 2.66 7.75 -12.27
C THR A 542 3.23 7.34 -10.90
N ASP A 543 2.45 7.54 -9.85
CA ASP A 543 2.80 7.08 -8.49
C ASP A 543 2.51 5.58 -8.32
N PHE A 544 1.49 5.05 -9.01
CA PHE A 544 1.11 3.64 -8.97
C PHE A 544 0.80 3.09 -10.37
N CYS A 545 1.22 1.85 -10.60
CA CYS A 545 0.86 1.05 -11.77
C CYS A 545 -0.14 -0.05 -11.39
N LEU A 546 -1.01 -0.42 -12.33
CA LEU A 546 -1.91 -1.56 -12.16
C LEU A 546 -1.13 -2.83 -11.89
N GLY A 547 -1.58 -3.62 -10.93
CA GLY A 547 -1.00 -4.89 -10.54
C GLY A 547 0.05 -4.81 -9.43
N ALA A 548 0.56 -3.64 -9.11
CA ALA A 548 1.55 -3.46 -8.06
C ALA A 548 0.97 -3.75 -6.66
N ASP A 549 -0.27 -3.36 -6.40
CA ASP A 549 -0.95 -3.62 -5.13
C ASP A 549 -1.26 -5.11 -4.93
N THR A 550 -1.77 -5.78 -5.95
CA THR A 550 -2.00 -7.23 -5.91
C THR A 550 -0.70 -7.99 -5.64
N ALA A 551 0.39 -7.64 -6.35
CA ALA A 551 1.70 -8.26 -6.15
C ALA A 551 2.22 -8.04 -4.72
N LEU A 552 2.04 -6.85 -4.17
CA LEU A 552 2.44 -6.50 -2.82
C LEU A 552 1.68 -7.34 -1.76
N ASN A 553 0.37 -7.53 -1.93
CA ASN A 553 -0.43 -8.38 -1.05
C ASN A 553 0.01 -9.86 -1.12
N ILE A 554 0.36 -10.38 -2.30
CA ILE A 554 0.91 -11.73 -2.47
C ILE A 554 2.25 -11.89 -1.72
N ILE A 555 3.15 -10.90 -1.87
CA ILE A 555 4.44 -10.89 -1.15
C ILE A 555 4.18 -10.91 0.36
N MET A 556 3.31 -10.05 0.85
CA MET A 556 2.98 -9.93 2.27
C MET A 556 2.40 -11.25 2.83
N HIS A 557 1.42 -11.85 2.17
CA HIS A 557 0.83 -13.12 2.60
C HIS A 557 1.86 -14.24 2.61
N THR A 558 2.72 -14.32 1.58
CA THR A 558 3.81 -15.30 1.54
C THR A 558 4.78 -15.09 2.70
N CYS A 559 5.16 -13.85 3.00
CA CYS A 559 6.00 -13.53 4.15
C CYS A 559 5.36 -13.92 5.48
N ASP A 560 4.05 -13.74 5.63
CA ASP A 560 3.33 -14.12 6.85
C ASP A 560 3.32 -15.65 7.04
N HIS A 561 3.06 -16.43 5.98
CA HIS A 561 3.15 -17.90 6.04
C HIS A 561 4.57 -18.36 6.38
N ILE A 562 5.59 -17.75 5.78
CA ILE A 562 6.99 -18.06 6.04
C ILE A 562 7.37 -17.73 7.51
N LYS A 563 6.92 -16.59 8.03
CA LYS A 563 7.15 -16.22 9.44
C LYS A 563 6.51 -17.22 10.43
N GLN A 564 5.32 -17.74 10.11
CA GLN A 564 4.69 -18.77 10.91
C GLN A 564 5.51 -20.06 10.89
N SER A 565 6.00 -20.47 9.71
CA SER A 565 6.92 -21.60 9.58
C SER A 565 8.21 -21.39 10.39
N ALA A 566 8.78 -20.18 10.34
CA ALA A 566 9.97 -19.83 11.11
C ALA A 566 9.73 -19.91 12.63
N SER A 567 8.56 -19.52 13.10
CA SER A 567 8.19 -19.58 14.52
C SER A 567 8.08 -21.02 15.04
N GLY A 568 7.59 -21.95 14.22
CA GLY A 568 7.46 -23.35 14.56
C GLY A 568 8.81 -24.09 14.66
N THR A 569 9.78 -23.69 13.86
CA THR A 569 11.10 -24.34 13.81
C THR A 569 12.17 -23.65 14.65
N LYS A 570 11.91 -22.48 15.14
CA LYS A 570 12.77 -21.59 15.95
C LYS A 570 14.13 -21.28 15.29
N ARG A 571 14.59 -20.04 15.46
CA ARG A 571 15.89 -19.54 14.99
C ARG A 571 16.12 -19.71 13.48
N ARG A 572 15.15 -19.27 12.68
CA ARG A 572 15.31 -19.23 11.22
C ARG A 572 15.30 -17.81 10.67
N VAL A 573 16.16 -17.58 9.69
CA VAL A 573 16.19 -16.38 8.85
C VAL A 573 15.79 -16.78 7.43
N PHE A 574 14.87 -16.02 6.85
CA PHE A 574 14.46 -16.19 5.44
C PHE A 574 14.94 -15.02 4.60
N VAL A 575 15.61 -15.33 3.48
CA VAL A 575 15.95 -14.38 2.43
C VAL A 575 14.96 -14.57 1.29
N ILE A 576 14.16 -13.55 1.01
CA ILE A 576 13.09 -13.58 0.01
C ILE A 576 13.45 -12.67 -1.15
N GLU A 577 13.49 -13.21 -2.36
CA GLU A 577 13.68 -12.44 -3.58
C GLU A 577 12.34 -12.04 -4.17
N THR A 578 12.19 -10.74 -4.45
CA THR A 578 11.03 -10.16 -5.13
C THR A 578 11.39 -9.76 -6.55
N MET A 579 10.42 -9.79 -7.46
CA MET A 579 10.50 -9.17 -8.77
C MET A 579 10.59 -7.65 -8.67
N GLY A 580 10.77 -6.98 -9.79
CA GLY A 580 10.77 -5.53 -9.90
C GLY A 580 11.78 -5.02 -10.93
N GLY A 581 12.56 -5.91 -11.56
CA GLY A 581 13.69 -5.51 -12.37
C GLY A 581 14.70 -4.74 -11.51
N PHE A 582 15.03 -3.52 -11.89
CA PHE A 582 15.86 -2.62 -11.08
C PHE A 582 15.06 -1.77 -10.07
N CYS A 583 13.72 -1.75 -10.15
CA CYS A 583 12.89 -1.00 -9.23
C CYS A 583 12.70 -1.76 -7.91
N GLY A 584 13.12 -1.17 -6.80
CA GLY A 584 13.03 -1.75 -5.45
C GLY A 584 11.69 -1.54 -4.74
N TYR A 585 10.64 -1.06 -5.43
CA TYR A 585 9.34 -0.79 -4.84
C TYR A 585 8.76 -1.99 -4.08
N LEU A 586 8.66 -3.16 -4.74
CA LEU A 586 8.07 -4.34 -4.13
C LEU A 586 8.88 -4.85 -2.93
N ALA A 587 10.21 -4.80 -3.00
CA ALA A 587 11.08 -5.19 -1.89
C ALA A 587 10.91 -4.24 -0.69
N THR A 588 10.83 -2.92 -0.93
CA THR A 588 10.69 -1.92 0.12
C THR A 588 9.31 -1.95 0.76
N ALA A 589 8.25 -1.86 -0.04
CA ALA A 589 6.87 -1.86 0.43
C ALA A 589 6.51 -3.21 1.06
N GLY A 590 6.96 -4.33 0.47
CA GLY A 590 6.79 -5.67 1.00
C GLY A 590 7.51 -5.87 2.34
N ALA A 591 8.72 -5.36 2.48
CA ALA A 591 9.47 -5.40 3.74
C ALA A 591 8.77 -4.61 4.85
N LEU A 592 8.23 -3.45 4.53
CA LEU A 592 7.48 -2.63 5.50
C LEU A 592 6.18 -3.33 5.91
N ALA A 593 5.40 -3.84 4.95
CA ALA A 593 4.15 -4.56 5.19
C ALA A 593 4.35 -5.89 5.93
N ALA A 594 5.47 -6.57 5.71
CA ALA A 594 5.81 -7.83 6.39
C ALA A 594 6.59 -7.63 7.69
N GLY A 595 7.07 -6.41 8.00
CA GLY A 595 7.93 -6.15 9.16
C GLY A 595 9.28 -6.86 9.06
N ALA A 596 9.92 -6.78 7.89
CA ALA A 596 11.22 -7.37 7.64
C ALA A 596 12.34 -6.64 8.39
N ASP A 597 13.43 -7.35 8.60
CA ASP A 597 14.63 -6.86 9.29
C ASP A 597 15.53 -6.03 8.37
N ALA A 598 15.55 -6.38 7.08
CA ALA A 598 16.30 -5.64 6.04
C ALA A 598 15.61 -5.77 4.68
N ALA A 599 15.89 -4.82 3.80
CA ALA A 599 15.49 -4.89 2.39
C ALA A 599 16.60 -4.30 1.51
N TYR A 600 17.05 -5.09 0.53
CA TYR A 600 18.11 -4.71 -0.40
C TYR A 600 17.52 -4.34 -1.76
N ILE A 601 17.84 -3.14 -2.23
CA ILE A 601 17.33 -2.57 -3.48
C ILE A 601 18.47 -1.97 -4.31
N TYR A 602 18.23 -1.78 -5.60
CA TYR A 602 19.20 -1.19 -6.52
C TYR A 602 19.44 0.29 -6.24
N GLU A 603 18.42 1.04 -5.92
CA GLU A 603 18.45 2.50 -5.72
C GLU A 603 19.21 2.91 -4.44
N GLU A 604 19.42 1.98 -3.53
CA GLU A 604 20.23 2.15 -2.32
C GLU A 604 21.38 1.13 -2.34
N PRO A 605 22.53 1.47 -2.94
CA PRO A 605 23.68 0.56 -3.03
C PRO A 605 24.17 0.13 -1.66
N PHE A 606 24.47 -1.15 -1.53
CA PHE A 606 25.00 -1.74 -0.29
C PHE A 606 26.23 -2.58 -0.58
N GLY A 607 27.07 -2.75 0.44
CA GLY A 607 28.30 -3.54 0.39
C GLY A 607 28.32 -4.68 1.40
N ILE A 608 29.45 -5.38 1.44
CA ILE A 608 29.65 -6.52 2.32
C ILE A 608 29.55 -6.12 3.81
N ALA A 609 30.02 -4.92 4.16
CA ALA A 609 29.94 -4.38 5.52
C ALA A 609 28.50 -4.26 6.02
N GLN A 610 27.59 -3.82 5.14
CA GLN A 610 26.16 -3.74 5.47
C GLN A 610 25.57 -5.13 5.71
N LEU A 611 25.90 -6.12 4.87
CA LEU A 611 25.47 -7.50 5.05
C LEU A 611 25.98 -8.09 6.37
N GLN A 612 27.22 -7.78 6.76
CA GLN A 612 27.80 -8.19 8.03
C GLN A 612 27.06 -7.57 9.23
N ALA A 613 26.81 -6.28 9.20
CA ALA A 613 26.07 -5.57 10.24
C ALA A 613 24.66 -6.16 10.42
N ASP A 614 23.98 -6.48 9.33
CA ASP A 614 22.64 -7.09 9.36
C ASP A 614 22.67 -8.53 9.96
N VAL A 615 23.73 -9.32 9.68
CA VAL A 615 23.88 -10.65 10.33
C VAL A 615 24.12 -10.52 11.82
N ILE A 616 25.03 -9.63 12.25
CA ILE A 616 25.32 -9.39 13.68
C ILE A 616 24.02 -9.02 14.41
N ARG A 617 23.24 -8.12 13.84
CA ARG A 617 21.95 -7.70 14.40
C ARG A 617 20.94 -8.86 14.50
N LEU A 618 20.85 -9.72 13.48
CA LEU A 618 20.00 -10.90 13.51
C LEU A 618 20.43 -11.88 14.61
N VAL A 619 21.74 -12.03 14.83
CA VAL A 619 22.28 -12.85 15.95
C VAL A 619 21.85 -12.27 17.30
N GLU A 620 21.97 -10.96 17.50
CA GLU A 620 21.55 -10.28 18.73
C GLU A 620 20.03 -10.39 18.96
N LYS A 621 19.24 -10.15 17.92
CA LYS A 621 17.79 -10.35 17.94
C LYS A 621 17.39 -11.78 18.34
N MET A 622 18.11 -12.80 17.85
CA MET A 622 17.86 -14.20 18.24
C MET A 622 18.18 -14.44 19.71
N LYS A 623 19.22 -13.78 20.25
CA LYS A 623 19.60 -13.85 21.66
C LYS A 623 18.59 -13.14 22.57
N SER A 624 17.93 -12.05 22.12
CA SER A 624 16.90 -11.36 22.89
C SER A 624 15.55 -12.10 22.94
N GLY A 625 15.44 -13.27 22.31
CA GLY A 625 14.25 -14.12 22.35
C GLY A 625 13.34 -14.06 21.11
N VAL A 626 13.57 -13.15 20.18
CA VAL A 626 12.82 -13.10 18.93
C VAL A 626 13.46 -14.02 17.89
N GLN A 627 13.04 -15.25 17.85
CA GLN A 627 13.70 -16.37 17.15
C GLN A 627 13.35 -16.49 15.66
N ARG A 628 13.20 -15.38 14.95
CA ARG A 628 12.93 -15.35 13.50
C ARG A 628 13.55 -14.11 12.86
N GLY A 629 13.99 -14.25 11.61
CA GLY A 629 14.46 -13.16 10.77
C GLY A 629 13.84 -13.20 9.38
N LEU A 630 13.65 -12.03 8.78
CA LEU A 630 13.10 -11.87 7.45
C LEU A 630 13.88 -10.79 6.71
N VAL A 631 14.42 -11.14 5.56
CA VAL A 631 15.17 -10.23 4.68
C VAL A 631 14.56 -10.30 3.30
N LEU A 632 14.17 -9.16 2.73
CA LEU A 632 13.74 -9.07 1.36
C LEU A 632 14.87 -8.51 0.48
N ARG A 633 14.91 -8.93 -0.75
CA ARG A 633 15.80 -8.37 -1.76
C ARG A 633 15.11 -8.27 -3.11
N ASN A 634 15.37 -7.20 -3.83
CA ASN A 634 14.95 -7.06 -5.22
C ASN A 634 15.87 -7.89 -6.12
N GLU A 635 15.34 -8.51 -7.17
CA GLU A 635 16.07 -9.44 -8.08
C GLU A 635 17.36 -8.83 -8.69
N HIS A 636 17.36 -7.54 -9.00
CA HIS A 636 18.52 -6.84 -9.58
C HIS A 636 19.15 -5.80 -8.63
N CYS A 637 18.98 -5.96 -7.32
CA CYS A 637 19.50 -5.02 -6.34
C CYS A 637 21.03 -4.88 -6.35
N ASN A 638 21.75 -5.90 -6.78
CA ASN A 638 23.21 -5.87 -6.86
C ASN A 638 23.72 -6.94 -7.84
N THR A 639 24.73 -6.60 -8.64
CA THR A 639 25.33 -7.51 -9.63
C THR A 639 26.23 -8.58 -9.01
N ASN A 640 26.81 -8.31 -7.84
CA ASN A 640 27.76 -9.19 -7.17
C ASN A 640 27.12 -10.00 -6.04
N TYR A 641 26.16 -9.42 -5.32
CA TYR A 641 25.48 -10.05 -4.18
C TYR A 641 24.17 -10.65 -4.61
N SER A 642 24.21 -11.85 -5.27
CA SER A 642 23.01 -12.60 -5.66
C SER A 642 22.26 -13.12 -4.44
N THR A 643 21.02 -13.61 -4.64
CA THR A 643 20.23 -14.25 -3.58
C THR A 643 20.97 -15.46 -3.00
N ASP A 644 21.64 -16.23 -3.84
CA ASP A 644 22.45 -17.37 -3.40
C ASP A 644 23.64 -16.92 -2.56
N PHE A 645 24.32 -15.86 -2.99
CA PHE A 645 25.43 -15.31 -2.20
C PHE A 645 24.96 -14.87 -0.79
N VAL A 646 23.90 -14.07 -0.71
CA VAL A 646 23.35 -13.59 0.58
C VAL A 646 22.89 -14.78 1.43
N TYR A 647 22.22 -15.76 0.84
CA TYR A 647 21.79 -16.98 1.51
C TYR A 647 22.99 -17.76 2.10
N HIS A 648 24.03 -18.01 1.32
CA HIS A 648 25.22 -18.73 1.78
C HIS A 648 25.98 -17.97 2.86
N LEU A 649 26.16 -16.65 2.67
CA LEU A 649 26.79 -15.79 3.67
C LEU A 649 26.04 -15.85 5.01
N TYR A 650 24.72 -15.70 5.00
CA TYR A 650 23.89 -15.74 6.20
C TYR A 650 23.88 -17.12 6.85
N THR A 651 23.95 -18.20 6.05
CA THR A 651 24.02 -19.57 6.56
C THR A 651 25.33 -19.81 7.32
N GLU A 652 26.45 -19.38 6.76
CA GLU A 652 27.77 -19.62 7.38
C GLU A 652 28.01 -18.71 8.61
N GLU A 653 27.69 -17.42 8.49
CA GLU A 653 27.88 -16.46 9.59
C GLU A 653 26.86 -16.62 10.72
N GLY A 654 25.66 -17.17 10.41
CA GLY A 654 24.63 -17.48 11.40
C GLY A 654 24.81 -18.85 12.07
N LYS A 655 25.83 -19.61 11.69
CA LYS A 655 26.05 -21.00 12.15
C LYS A 655 26.10 -21.09 13.68
N GLY A 656 25.33 -22.02 14.23
CA GLY A 656 25.20 -22.19 15.67
C GLY A 656 24.18 -21.25 16.36
N VAL A 657 23.69 -20.22 15.68
CA VAL A 657 22.67 -19.29 16.20
C VAL A 657 21.34 -19.43 15.42
N PHE A 658 21.38 -19.44 14.10
CA PHE A 658 20.20 -19.61 13.25
C PHE A 658 20.51 -20.37 11.95
N ASP A 659 19.46 -20.97 11.38
CA ASP A 659 19.46 -21.51 10.02
C ASP A 659 18.94 -20.46 9.04
N CYS A 660 19.57 -20.35 7.86
CA CYS A 660 19.05 -19.53 6.77
C CYS A 660 18.29 -20.38 5.72
N ARG A 661 17.27 -19.79 5.13
CA ARG A 661 16.53 -20.33 3.98
C ARG A 661 16.29 -19.24 2.96
N LYS A 662 16.18 -19.60 1.68
CA LYS A 662 15.84 -18.67 0.60
C LYS A 662 14.53 -19.04 -0.08
N ASN A 663 13.79 -18.03 -0.54
CA ASN A 663 12.62 -18.17 -1.39
C ASN A 663 12.69 -17.15 -2.52
N VAL A 664 12.51 -17.63 -3.76
CA VAL A 664 12.36 -16.76 -4.94
C VAL A 664 10.90 -16.77 -5.33
N LEU A 665 10.21 -15.63 -5.19
CA LEU A 665 8.76 -15.55 -5.43
C LEU A 665 8.40 -15.62 -6.91
N GLY A 666 9.22 -15.01 -7.76
CA GLY A 666 9.09 -15.12 -9.21
C GLY A 666 7.67 -14.76 -9.71
N HIS A 667 7.16 -15.56 -10.63
CA HIS A 667 5.90 -15.31 -11.33
C HIS A 667 4.64 -15.39 -10.46
N MET A 668 4.70 -15.89 -9.22
CA MET A 668 3.57 -15.82 -8.28
C MET A 668 3.07 -14.39 -8.08
N GLN A 669 3.97 -13.40 -8.16
CA GLN A 669 3.66 -11.99 -7.97
C GLN A 669 2.85 -11.38 -9.13
N GLN A 670 2.88 -11.99 -10.32
CA GLN A 670 2.17 -11.51 -11.51
C GLN A 670 0.77 -12.10 -11.67
N GLY A 671 0.49 -13.20 -10.98
CA GLY A 671 -0.78 -13.92 -11.06
C GLY A 671 -1.73 -13.57 -9.93
N GLY A 672 -2.79 -14.36 -9.85
CA GLY A 672 -3.80 -14.25 -8.81
C GLY A 672 -4.97 -13.33 -9.16
N VAL A 673 -5.93 -13.31 -8.25
CA VAL A 673 -7.14 -12.49 -8.35
C VAL A 673 -6.75 -11.03 -8.05
N PRO A 674 -7.15 -10.05 -8.89
CA PRO A 674 -6.81 -8.64 -8.64
C PRO A 674 -7.39 -8.16 -7.31
N SER A 675 -6.60 -7.36 -6.58
CA SER A 675 -7.06 -6.68 -5.37
C SER A 675 -8.22 -5.71 -5.66
N PRO A 676 -9.00 -5.32 -4.65
CA PRO A 676 -10.03 -4.29 -4.82
C PRO A 676 -9.47 -2.99 -5.40
N PHE A 677 -8.28 -2.60 -4.97
CA PHE A 677 -7.61 -1.41 -5.50
C PHE A 677 -7.32 -1.54 -6.99
N ASP A 678 -6.67 -2.61 -7.44
CA ASP A 678 -6.30 -2.79 -8.86
C ASP A 678 -7.53 -2.91 -9.77
N ARG A 679 -8.61 -3.55 -9.31
CA ARG A 679 -9.89 -3.59 -10.05
C ARG A 679 -10.51 -2.20 -10.23
N ASN A 680 -10.62 -1.44 -9.15
CA ASN A 680 -11.20 -0.10 -9.15
C ASN A 680 -10.33 0.88 -9.95
N PHE A 681 -9.03 0.83 -9.72
CA PHE A 681 -8.05 1.69 -10.38
C PHE A 681 -8.02 1.44 -11.89
N GLY A 682 -7.93 0.18 -12.33
CA GLY A 682 -7.98 -0.18 -13.74
C GLY A 682 -9.29 0.26 -14.41
N THR A 683 -10.41 0.05 -13.73
CA THR A 683 -11.73 0.48 -14.21
C THR A 683 -11.80 1.99 -14.44
N LYS A 684 -11.33 2.79 -13.47
CA LYS A 684 -11.35 4.26 -13.55
C LYS A 684 -10.37 4.81 -14.59
N MET A 685 -9.13 4.28 -14.61
CA MET A 685 -8.12 4.74 -15.55
C MET A 685 -8.56 4.52 -16.99
N ALA A 686 -9.05 3.32 -17.31
CA ALA A 686 -9.51 3.01 -18.66
C ALA A 686 -10.75 3.82 -19.05
N ALA A 687 -11.70 4.05 -18.12
CA ALA A 687 -12.85 4.92 -18.38
C ALA A 687 -12.41 6.34 -18.73
N LYS A 688 -11.51 6.93 -17.95
CA LYS A 688 -10.98 8.28 -18.19
C LYS A 688 -10.16 8.35 -19.49
N ALA A 689 -9.36 7.31 -19.77
CA ALA A 689 -8.60 7.21 -21.02
C ALA A 689 -9.50 7.19 -22.25
N ILE A 690 -10.57 6.41 -22.24
CA ILE A 690 -11.54 6.34 -23.35
C ILE A 690 -12.31 7.65 -23.53
N GLN A 691 -12.73 8.30 -22.45
CA GLN A 691 -13.38 9.60 -22.51
C GLN A 691 -12.46 10.63 -23.17
N TRP A 692 -11.21 10.70 -22.74
CA TRP A 692 -10.19 11.57 -23.34
C TRP A 692 -9.94 11.24 -24.82
N LEU A 693 -9.81 9.94 -25.19
CA LEU A 693 -9.68 9.55 -26.58
C LEU A 693 -10.88 9.98 -27.41
N SER A 694 -12.10 9.86 -26.88
CA SER A 694 -13.33 10.30 -27.58
C SER A 694 -13.34 11.81 -27.82
N GLU A 695 -12.83 12.61 -26.88
CA GLU A 695 -12.69 14.06 -27.03
C GLU A 695 -11.60 14.39 -28.05
N LYS A 696 -10.42 13.79 -27.95
CA LYS A 696 -9.30 14.01 -28.90
C LYS A 696 -9.63 13.58 -30.32
N LEU A 697 -10.39 12.51 -30.51
CA LEU A 697 -10.88 12.09 -31.82
C LEU A 697 -11.77 13.16 -32.45
N LYS A 698 -12.70 13.76 -31.70
CA LYS A 698 -13.58 14.84 -32.18
C LYS A 698 -12.79 16.11 -32.49
N GLU A 699 -11.82 16.49 -31.66
CA GLU A 699 -10.96 17.66 -31.86
C GLU A 699 -10.07 17.52 -33.13
N SER A 700 -9.55 16.30 -33.35
CA SER A 700 -8.59 16.00 -34.40
C SER A 700 -9.24 15.64 -35.74
N TYR A 701 -10.57 15.46 -35.77
CA TYR A 701 -11.29 15.10 -37.01
C TYR A 701 -11.48 16.31 -37.93
N LYS A 702 -10.75 16.30 -39.03
CA LYS A 702 -10.81 17.38 -40.05
C LYS A 702 -10.83 16.77 -41.43
N GLN A 703 -11.67 17.31 -42.33
CA GLN A 703 -11.73 16.91 -43.74
C GLN A 703 -11.89 15.39 -43.98
N GLY A 704 -12.67 14.72 -43.14
CA GLY A 704 -12.98 13.29 -43.31
C GLY A 704 -11.98 12.31 -42.64
N ARG A 705 -10.88 12.80 -42.04
CA ARG A 705 -9.91 11.95 -41.33
C ARG A 705 -9.51 12.50 -39.96
N VAL A 706 -9.04 11.64 -39.07
CA VAL A 706 -8.39 12.02 -37.82
C VAL A 706 -6.93 12.37 -38.13
N PHE A 707 -6.46 13.53 -37.65
CA PHE A 707 -5.07 13.96 -37.81
C PHE A 707 -4.60 14.70 -36.56
N ALA A 708 -3.82 14.00 -35.71
CA ALA A 708 -3.35 14.47 -34.43
C ALA A 708 -1.82 14.37 -34.37
N THR A 709 -1.11 15.49 -34.35
CA THR A 709 0.36 15.57 -34.35
C THR A 709 0.93 16.22 -33.08
N GLY A 710 0.09 16.91 -32.28
CA GLY A 710 0.51 17.57 -31.06
C GLY A 710 1.03 16.56 -30.02
N ALA A 711 2.02 16.95 -29.24
CA ALA A 711 2.54 16.14 -28.15
C ALA A 711 1.44 15.70 -27.16
N ASP A 712 0.44 16.56 -26.96
CA ASP A 712 -0.74 16.31 -26.13
C ASP A 712 -1.71 15.24 -26.71
N SER A 713 -1.40 14.68 -27.86
CA SER A 713 -2.17 13.60 -28.49
C SER A 713 -1.52 12.21 -28.32
N ALA A 714 -0.35 12.11 -27.68
CA ALA A 714 0.30 10.87 -27.27
C ALA A 714 0.71 10.97 -25.81
N CYS A 715 -0.15 10.50 -24.91
CA CYS A 715 -0.01 10.73 -23.48
C CYS A 715 0.09 9.43 -22.68
N LEU A 716 0.67 9.55 -21.48
CA LEU A 716 0.52 8.59 -20.41
C LEU A 716 -0.50 9.13 -19.40
N LEU A 717 -1.49 8.32 -19.04
CA LEU A 717 -2.43 8.63 -17.97
C LEU A 717 -1.86 8.11 -16.66
N GLY A 718 -1.35 9.00 -15.82
CA GLY A 718 -0.74 8.67 -14.53
C GLY A 718 -1.58 9.13 -13.34
N LEU A 719 -1.44 8.43 -12.22
CA LEU A 719 -1.88 8.92 -10.92
C LEU A 719 -0.75 9.76 -10.32
N ARG A 720 -1.00 11.05 -10.13
CA ARG A 720 -0.09 11.97 -9.46
C ARG A 720 -0.76 12.50 -8.19
N ARG A 721 -0.27 12.11 -7.02
CA ARG A 721 -0.87 12.43 -5.72
C ARG A 721 -2.35 11.99 -5.64
N GLN A 722 -3.30 12.88 -5.92
CA GLN A 722 -4.76 12.62 -5.89
C GLN A 722 -5.44 12.69 -7.26
N ALA A 723 -4.70 13.09 -8.32
CA ALA A 723 -5.28 13.34 -9.63
C ALA A 723 -4.80 12.32 -10.67
N LEU A 724 -5.71 11.96 -11.56
CA LEU A 724 -5.37 11.28 -12.80
C LEU A 724 -5.05 12.34 -13.86
N GLU A 725 -3.81 12.37 -14.33
CA GLU A 725 -3.26 13.39 -15.22
C GLU A 725 -2.74 12.77 -16.51
N PHE A 726 -3.01 13.46 -17.65
CA PHE A 726 -2.44 13.10 -18.93
C PHE A 726 -1.13 13.87 -19.14
N GLN A 727 -0.06 13.16 -19.38
CA GLN A 727 1.27 13.73 -19.60
C GLN A 727 1.78 13.27 -20.96
N PRO A 728 2.25 14.18 -21.85
CA PRO A 728 2.86 13.77 -23.10
C PRO A 728 4.00 12.79 -22.87
N VAL A 729 4.03 11.70 -23.64
CA VAL A 729 5.07 10.65 -23.46
C VAL A 729 6.48 11.19 -23.74
N SER A 730 6.59 12.17 -24.64
CA SER A 730 7.85 12.89 -24.91
C SER A 730 8.42 13.62 -23.71
N ASP A 731 7.57 14.23 -22.87
CA ASP A 731 7.99 15.01 -21.69
C ASP A 731 8.51 14.11 -20.56
N LEU A 732 8.16 12.84 -20.58
CA LEU A 732 8.61 11.85 -19.59
C LEU A 732 10.03 11.33 -19.88
N LYS A 733 10.64 11.64 -21.02
CA LYS A 733 12.00 11.19 -21.40
C LYS A 733 13.03 11.65 -20.39
N ASP A 734 12.99 12.91 -19.96
CA ASP A 734 13.94 13.49 -19.02
C ASP A 734 13.77 12.95 -17.60
N GLN A 735 12.60 12.40 -17.29
CA GLN A 735 12.26 11.79 -16.00
C GLN A 735 12.63 10.29 -15.95
N THR A 736 13.20 9.73 -17.01
CA THR A 736 13.39 8.29 -17.20
C THR A 736 14.87 7.91 -17.27
N ASP A 737 15.25 6.86 -16.53
CA ASP A 737 16.48 6.10 -16.76
C ASP A 737 16.14 4.92 -17.69
N PHE A 738 16.47 5.06 -18.96
CA PHE A 738 16.21 4.03 -19.96
C PHE A 738 17.12 2.80 -19.82
N THR A 739 18.30 2.96 -19.22
CA THR A 739 19.25 1.85 -19.02
C THR A 739 18.71 0.85 -18.02
N HIS A 740 18.19 1.35 -16.89
CA HIS A 740 17.68 0.52 -15.82
C HIS A 740 16.14 0.39 -15.86
N ARG A 741 15.48 1.15 -16.75
CA ARG A 741 14.01 1.17 -16.92
C ARG A 741 13.27 1.53 -15.64
N ILE A 742 13.69 2.63 -15.03
CA ILE A 742 13.09 3.18 -13.80
C ILE A 742 12.88 4.68 -13.94
N PRO A 743 11.92 5.27 -13.19
CA PRO A 743 11.83 6.71 -13.04
C PRO A 743 13.09 7.25 -12.33
N ARG A 744 13.48 8.48 -12.63
CA ARG A 744 14.58 9.16 -11.91
C ARG A 744 14.19 9.62 -10.52
N GLU A 745 12.89 9.85 -10.30
CA GLU A 745 12.31 10.23 -9.00
C GLU A 745 11.26 9.19 -8.60
N GLU A 746 11.43 8.60 -7.42
CA GLU A 746 10.58 7.53 -6.89
C GLU A 746 10.10 7.93 -5.50
N TRP A 747 8.79 8.25 -5.39
CA TRP A 747 8.18 8.73 -4.14
C TRP A 747 8.32 7.73 -2.97
N TRP A 748 8.32 6.45 -3.26
CA TRP A 748 8.35 5.37 -2.26
C TRP A 748 9.72 5.22 -1.57
N LEU A 749 10.79 5.82 -2.10
CA LEU A 749 12.09 5.86 -1.42
C LEU A 749 12.00 6.56 -0.05
N LYS A 750 11.00 7.43 0.14
CA LYS A 750 10.70 8.05 1.44
C LYS A 750 10.25 7.03 2.51
N LEU A 751 9.86 5.81 2.11
CA LEU A 751 9.54 4.72 3.04
C LEU A 751 10.80 4.05 3.64
N ARG A 752 11.97 4.25 3.04
CA ARG A 752 13.22 3.59 3.46
C ARG A 752 13.66 3.95 4.89
N PRO A 753 13.70 5.24 5.29
CA PRO A 753 14.01 5.60 6.68
C PRO A 753 13.03 4.96 7.67
N LEU A 754 11.73 5.00 7.38
CA LEU A 754 10.72 4.37 8.22
C LEU A 754 10.95 2.86 8.38
N LEU A 755 11.23 2.15 7.28
CA LEU A 755 11.55 0.72 7.32
C LEU A 755 12.73 0.44 8.24
N LYS A 756 13.82 1.21 8.13
CA LYS A 756 15.04 1.06 8.93
C LYS A 756 14.75 1.27 10.43
N ILE A 757 14.05 2.34 10.77
CA ILE A 757 13.68 2.67 12.16
C ILE A 757 12.77 1.59 12.74
N LEU A 758 11.74 1.15 12.01
CA LEU A 758 10.83 0.11 12.50
C LEU A 758 11.46 -1.29 12.56
N ALA A 759 12.60 -1.52 11.92
CA ALA A 759 13.34 -2.77 11.96
C ALA A 759 14.42 -2.81 13.08
N LYS A 760 14.94 -1.65 13.51
CA LYS A 760 16.12 -1.53 14.37
C LYS A 760 15.84 -0.53 15.49
N ASP A 761 16.31 -0.83 16.70
CA ASP A 761 16.36 0.17 17.75
C ASP A 761 17.58 1.10 17.58
N ARG A 762 17.60 2.21 18.31
CA ARG A 762 18.67 3.22 18.22
C ARG A 762 20.06 2.68 18.63
N MET A 763 20.11 1.78 19.59
CA MET A 763 21.36 1.17 20.03
C MET A 763 22.00 0.35 18.92
N HIS A 764 21.22 -0.41 18.17
CA HIS A 764 21.71 -1.21 17.05
C HIS A 764 22.20 -0.32 15.89
N GLU A 765 21.56 0.81 15.62
CA GLU A 765 21.98 1.75 14.58
C GLU A 765 23.30 2.45 14.95
N MET A 766 23.48 2.80 16.23
CA MET A 766 24.75 3.36 16.71
C MET A 766 25.91 2.36 16.60
N LEU A 767 25.67 1.08 16.90
CA LEU A 767 26.65 0.01 16.76
C LEU A 767 27.02 -0.23 15.27
N GLU A 768 26.05 -0.24 14.36
CA GLU A 768 26.33 -0.36 12.93
C GLU A 768 27.17 0.80 12.40
N ASN A 769 26.83 2.03 12.78
CA ASN A 769 27.61 3.21 12.40
C ASN A 769 29.03 3.17 12.96
N ALA A 770 29.22 2.69 14.18
CA ALA A 770 30.55 2.52 14.78
C ALA A 770 31.37 1.44 14.03
N VAL A 771 30.78 0.33 13.67
CA VAL A 771 31.45 -0.74 12.89
C VAL A 771 31.82 -0.23 11.49
N LEU A 772 30.94 0.49 10.82
CA LEU A 772 31.19 1.09 9.49
C LEU A 772 32.30 2.14 9.54
N LEU A 773 32.33 3.00 10.57
CA LEU A 773 33.39 3.99 10.79
C LEU A 773 34.74 3.34 11.07
N LEU A 774 34.77 2.28 11.86
CA LEU A 774 36.02 1.53 12.14
C LEU A 774 36.55 0.86 10.86
N GLN A 775 35.70 0.32 10.01
CA GLN A 775 36.10 -0.27 8.73
C GLN A 775 36.61 0.78 7.74
N HIS A 776 35.99 1.92 7.63
CA HIS A 776 36.47 3.05 6.78
C HIS A 776 37.81 3.57 7.23
N ASN A 777 38.04 3.67 8.54
CA ASN A 777 39.32 4.13 9.10
C ASN A 777 40.45 3.11 8.87
N VAL A 778 40.14 1.81 8.85
CA VAL A 778 41.11 0.76 8.52
C VAL A 778 41.44 0.76 7.03
N GLU A 779 40.47 0.98 6.15
CA GLU A 779 40.70 1.11 4.69
C GLU A 779 41.47 2.38 4.33
N ALA A 780 41.23 3.48 5.04
CA ALA A 780 41.96 4.75 4.81
C ALA A 780 43.39 4.77 5.38
N SER A 781 43.71 3.88 6.32
CA SER A 781 45.06 3.82 6.96
C SER A 781 46.02 2.81 6.33
N LEU A 782 45.65 2.13 5.25
CA LEU A 782 46.54 1.23 4.50
C LEU A 782 47.31 2.00 3.42
N PRO A 783 48.66 2.14 3.50
CA PRO A 783 49.45 2.71 2.43
C PRO A 783 49.37 1.81 1.17
N GLY A 784 49.23 2.43 0.01
CA GLY A 784 49.19 1.73 -1.27
C GLY A 784 50.40 0.81 -1.47
N ASN A 785 50.15 -0.42 -1.88
CA ASN A 785 51.06 -1.50 -2.20
C ASN A 785 51.60 -2.31 -1.01
N THR A 786 50.91 -3.40 -0.69
CA THR A 786 51.48 -4.77 -0.56
C THR A 786 50.35 -5.75 -0.14
N SER A 787 50.47 -6.96 -0.64
CA SER A 787 49.66 -8.18 -0.45
C SER A 787 48.68 -8.19 0.75
N ARG A 788 47.40 -8.36 0.45
CA ARG A 788 46.27 -8.54 1.37
C ARG A 788 46.53 -9.67 2.38
N ARG A 789 46.79 -9.31 3.61
CA ARG A 789 46.52 -10.17 4.78
C ARG A 789 45.55 -9.38 5.68
N GLY A 790 44.31 -9.93 5.83
CA GLY A 790 43.25 -9.32 6.61
C GLY A 790 43.61 -9.20 8.10
N VAL A 791 43.36 -8.06 8.67
CA VAL A 791 43.38 -7.81 10.10
C VAL A 791 41.94 -7.91 10.62
N VAL A 792 41.65 -8.85 11.51
CA VAL A 792 40.36 -9.01 12.17
C VAL A 792 40.44 -8.38 13.56
N GLY A 793 39.67 -7.34 13.82
CA GLY A 793 39.49 -6.76 15.15
C GLY A 793 38.35 -7.46 15.90
N VAL A 794 38.62 -8.03 17.08
CA VAL A 794 37.61 -8.61 17.95
C VAL A 794 37.28 -7.63 19.07
N VAL A 795 36.04 -7.22 19.19
CA VAL A 795 35.55 -6.38 20.29
C VAL A 795 35.04 -7.30 21.41
N HIS A 796 35.74 -7.31 22.53
CA HIS A 796 35.29 -8.00 23.77
C HIS A 796 34.71 -7.01 24.78
N ARG A 797 33.48 -7.26 25.19
CA ARG A 797 32.83 -6.55 26.32
C ARG A 797 33.15 -7.21 27.64
N ARG A 798 33.80 -6.50 28.55
CA ARG A 798 33.84 -6.90 29.97
C ARG A 798 32.66 -6.25 30.70
N LYS A 799 31.94 -7.05 31.43
CA LYS A 799 30.92 -6.63 32.40
C LYS A 799 31.62 -6.48 33.72
N GLU A 800 31.91 -5.29 34.18
CA GLU A 800 32.04 -4.97 35.61
C GLU A 800 31.58 -3.53 35.88
N LEU A 801 31.02 -3.35 37.03
CA LEU A 801 30.21 -2.26 37.53
C LEU A 801 30.98 -0.92 37.68
N ASN A 802 30.27 0.18 37.39
CA ASN A 802 30.54 1.55 37.79
C ASN A 802 31.89 2.16 37.32
N GLU A 803 31.91 2.63 36.11
CA GLU A 803 32.56 3.87 35.63
C GLU A 803 32.51 3.89 34.09
N GLY A 804 32.37 5.03 33.48
CA GLY A 804 32.02 5.22 32.05
C GLY A 804 32.87 4.44 31.04
N PRO A 805 32.43 4.29 29.83
CA PRO A 805 32.99 3.32 28.87
C PRO A 805 34.34 3.78 28.29
N LEU A 806 35.42 3.11 28.70
CA LEU A 806 36.71 3.14 28.00
C LEU A 806 36.81 1.91 27.10
N LEU A 807 36.83 2.15 25.79
CA LEU A 807 37.08 1.15 24.73
C LEU A 807 38.61 0.82 24.72
N ASN A 808 38.97 -0.37 25.17
CA ASN A 808 40.34 -0.89 25.01
C ASN A 808 40.41 -1.83 23.80
N VAL A 809 41.11 -1.41 22.74
CA VAL A 809 41.42 -2.24 21.57
C VAL A 809 42.80 -2.88 21.81
N SER A 810 42.84 -4.21 21.96
CA SER A 810 44.08 -4.96 22.06
C SER A 810 44.37 -5.69 20.75
N LEU A 811 45.50 -5.34 20.11
CA LEU A 811 46.07 -6.04 18.95
C LEU A 811 47.00 -7.16 19.43
N ARG A 812 46.73 -8.41 19.16
CA ARG A 812 47.66 -9.51 19.31
C ARG A 812 48.07 -10.06 17.93
N GLY A 813 49.36 -10.09 17.68
CA GLY A 813 49.96 -10.76 16.51
C GLY A 813 50.15 -12.26 16.78
N PRO A 814 50.33 -13.05 15.72
CA PRO A 814 50.39 -14.52 15.87
C PRO A 814 51.78 -15.00 16.35
N SER A 815 51.79 -15.84 17.40
CA SER A 815 52.97 -16.62 17.77
C SER A 815 52.74 -18.10 17.43
N SER A 816 53.66 -18.65 16.66
CA SER A 816 54.14 -20.01 16.38
C SER A 816 53.30 -21.23 16.80
N LEU A 817 53.18 -22.08 15.80
CA LEU A 817 52.85 -23.50 15.61
C LEU A 817 53.08 -24.42 16.83
N GLY A 818 52.09 -25.30 17.10
CA GLY A 818 52.18 -26.50 17.92
C GLY A 818 50.89 -27.33 17.87
N SER A 819 50.91 -28.39 17.11
CA SER A 819 50.14 -29.68 17.17
C SER A 819 48.67 -29.78 17.59
N SER A 820 47.87 -30.31 16.64
CA SER A 820 46.73 -31.22 16.75
C SER A 820 45.56 -30.88 17.68
N GLY A 821 44.42 -30.62 17.05
CA GLY A 821 43.12 -30.57 17.68
C GLY A 821 42.14 -29.71 16.91
N TRP A 822 41.14 -30.29 16.32
CA TRP A 822 40.05 -29.62 15.66
C TRP A 822 39.36 -28.66 16.65
N SER A 823 39.54 -27.34 16.49
CA SER A 823 38.76 -26.33 17.16
C SER A 823 37.94 -25.50 16.16
N PRO A 824 36.76 -24.97 16.53
CA PRO A 824 35.84 -24.32 15.58
C PRO A 824 36.45 -23.08 14.96
N VAL A 825 36.33 -23.00 13.64
CA VAL A 825 36.78 -21.88 12.81
C VAL A 825 36.03 -20.61 13.22
N GLY A 826 36.73 -19.60 13.67
CA GLY A 826 36.14 -18.30 14.06
C GLY A 826 35.64 -17.49 12.84
N PRO A 827 34.86 -16.42 13.08
CA PRO A 827 34.15 -15.63 12.05
C PRO A 827 35.01 -15.11 10.88
N GLY A 828 36.31 -14.94 11.09
CA GLY A 828 37.19 -14.37 10.09
C GLY A 828 37.53 -15.27 8.89
N ALA A 829 37.40 -16.59 9.04
CA ALA A 829 37.74 -17.50 7.95
C ALA A 829 36.68 -17.53 6.83
N CYS A 830 35.42 -17.30 7.17
CA CYS A 830 34.33 -17.26 6.19
C CYS A 830 34.35 -16.02 5.28
N TRP A 831 34.83 -14.89 5.80
CA TRP A 831 34.99 -13.67 5.00
C TRP A 831 36.07 -13.81 3.92
N ALA A 832 37.16 -14.51 4.25
CA ALA A 832 38.19 -14.85 3.27
C ALA A 832 37.67 -15.80 2.19
N ALA A 833 36.80 -16.76 2.55
CA ALA A 833 36.18 -17.67 1.60
C ALA A 833 35.13 -16.98 0.70
N ALA A 834 34.34 -16.04 1.22
CA ALA A 834 33.39 -15.23 0.46
C ALA A 834 34.09 -14.34 -0.55
N LEU A 835 35.21 -13.71 -0.19
CA LEU A 835 36.02 -12.90 -1.09
C LEU A 835 36.66 -13.78 -2.18
N ALA A 836 37.15 -14.98 -1.85
CA ALA A 836 37.70 -15.94 -2.82
C ALA A 836 36.62 -16.45 -3.80
N HIS A 837 35.37 -16.60 -3.33
CA HIS A 837 34.27 -17.03 -4.20
C HIS A 837 33.84 -15.91 -5.18
N MET A 838 33.88 -14.66 -4.76
CA MET A 838 33.62 -13.48 -5.61
C MET A 838 34.68 -13.34 -6.71
N ASP A 839 35.94 -13.54 -6.37
CA ASP A 839 37.05 -13.52 -7.35
C ASP A 839 36.96 -14.66 -8.38
N ARG A 840 36.51 -15.82 -7.94
CA ARG A 840 36.24 -16.97 -8.81
C ARG A 840 35.04 -16.71 -9.74
N ALA A 841 33.93 -16.15 -9.24
CA ALA A 841 32.76 -15.82 -10.03
C ALA A 841 33.05 -14.69 -11.05
N ARG A 842 33.91 -13.72 -10.69
CA ARG A 842 34.39 -12.68 -11.59
C ARG A 842 35.25 -13.23 -12.73
N ARG A 843 36.18 -14.16 -12.44
CA ARG A 843 37.00 -14.83 -13.45
C ARG A 843 36.18 -15.73 -14.40
N THR A 844 35.15 -16.39 -13.87
CA THR A 844 34.23 -17.20 -14.70
C THR A 844 33.38 -16.34 -15.63
N ARG A 845 32.95 -15.15 -15.20
CA ARG A 845 32.22 -14.20 -16.06
C ARG A 845 33.11 -13.60 -17.15
N ILE A 846 34.37 -13.31 -16.85
CA ILE A 846 35.35 -12.83 -17.85
C ILE A 846 35.60 -13.91 -18.90
N ALA A 847 35.80 -15.16 -18.47
CA ALA A 847 35.99 -16.30 -19.36
C ALA A 847 34.76 -16.63 -20.25
N LEU A 848 33.53 -16.44 -19.70
CA LEU A 848 32.29 -16.60 -20.47
C LEU A 848 32.00 -15.42 -21.43
N GLY A 849 32.49 -14.21 -21.10
CA GLY A 849 32.39 -13.04 -21.97
C GLY A 849 33.38 -13.04 -23.14
N GLU A 850 34.51 -13.71 -22.98
CA GLU A 850 35.49 -13.94 -24.07
C GLU A 850 35.14 -15.12 -25.00
N ALA A 851 34.34 -16.08 -24.54
CA ALA A 851 33.81 -17.19 -25.35
C ALA A 851 32.55 -16.80 -26.16
N ALA A 852 31.97 -15.63 -25.90
CA ALA A 852 30.76 -15.12 -26.61
C ALA A 852 31.08 -13.97 -27.60
N LYS A 853 32.36 -13.69 -27.85
CA LYS A 853 32.86 -12.90 -28.97
C LYS A 853 33.52 -13.82 -29.99
#